data_ae6ab10ed412a0196e4e98e9cd6a2f1b
#
_entry.id   ae6ab10ed412a0196e4e98e9cd6a2f1b
#
_cell.length_a   1.000
_cell.length_b   1.000
_cell.length_c   1.000
_cell.angle_alpha   90.00
_cell.angle_beta   90.00
_cell.angle_gamma   90.00
#
_symmetry.space_group_name_H-M   'P 1'
#
loop_
_entity.id
_entity.type
_entity.pdbx_description
1 polymer ?
#
loop_
_entity_poly.entity_id
_entity_poly.type
_entity_poly.pdbx_seq_one_letter_code
_entity_poly.pdbx_strand_id
1 'polypeptide(L)'
;MLPSAGAYASMAKKTALDPAELARQQAHISVERYFETSLLLMLGTGFFTVATTGRLDLVSVVLVSAALLIRLWSYLREADYSLSPRTVTRLSVFYIFFYALDFLIFSVGPSLVDSMLAATVHLVLFTAVVKVFSARTARDYAYLATLSFMMMLASAILTVGTLYLACFTSYILFAISTLISYEIKRSAESAARAPEGPFRTPAENRSALEKALSTATVGLALGIVVLATVLFYVIPRYRTGYLTSLGMEAQNITGFSASVNLGDIRKILRSNLVVMRVMVEGGPRQFQGVKWRGVGLTSFDGKHWYNDNTEQLPLPPASFQRYVLPRWDGWQHRRPRPLRYRVLLSPLSTDVLFVAAVPREVTGRIRTVTLDQTDSLHYPGQSYSPFSYEALSDIDVPSPDDLRRASADYPAEIRRVYIPLPNFDARVAELAQQVTASARNNYDRALAIETYLRSNFTYSLDPTGIEPGDPIASFLFKAKAGYCEYFAASMAVMLRSLEIPARLVNGFQTGTYNRVGKDFIVRGRDAHSWVEAYFPPYGWIAFDPTPADPNPVLPGAFDEYLDVVALFWGEWVINYDFAHQGRLAREIEKDSRQFQQDFQQRIHRFQRQAIRLAYRIEGWLMSHKLLVLLIMAGILFALVAAEKGGSIAELRFLWTWKFRRRDRALTPQEATLTYGRFLRTLQRKGYRKLPAQTPREFALSFVGTPLSWAVLEFTRLYNALRFGQAPVSLARLRALLENIANSKQ
;
A
#
# COMPACT_ATOMS: atom_id res chain seq x y z
N MET A 1 -69.00 9.97 -37.71
CA MET A 1 -68.64 11.07 -36.80
C MET A 1 -67.19 10.91 -36.37
N LEU A 2 -66.32 11.69 -36.97
CA LEU A 2 -64.89 11.72 -36.60
C LEU A 2 -64.75 12.56 -35.29
N PRO A 3 -63.96 12.11 -34.28
CA PRO A 3 -63.77 12.90 -33.03
C PRO A 3 -62.97 14.13 -33.36
N SER A 4 -63.38 15.23 -32.78
CA SER A 4 -62.84 16.58 -33.00
C SER A 4 -61.35 16.69 -32.61
N ALA A 5 -60.58 17.49 -33.32
CA ALA A 5 -59.13 17.76 -33.07
C ALA A 5 -58.81 18.18 -31.63
N GLY A 6 -59.79 18.65 -30.88
CA GLY A 6 -59.65 18.95 -29.45
C GLY A 6 -59.45 17.75 -28.51
N ALA A 7 -59.95 16.56 -28.91
CA ALA A 7 -59.79 15.33 -28.14
C ALA A 7 -58.37 14.75 -28.26
N TYR A 8 -57.74 14.91 -29.45
CA TYR A 8 -56.34 14.52 -29.65
C TYR A 8 -55.34 15.44 -28.94
N ALA A 9 -55.63 16.75 -28.89
CA ALA A 9 -54.78 17.69 -28.13
C ALA A 9 -54.87 17.49 -26.61
N SER A 10 -56.05 17.06 -26.12
CA SER A 10 -56.23 16.70 -24.69
C SER A 10 -55.54 15.39 -24.30
N MET A 11 -55.51 14.39 -25.19
CA MET A 11 -54.79 13.13 -24.98
C MET A 11 -53.26 13.31 -25.06
N ALA A 12 -52.78 14.13 -26.01
CA ALA A 12 -51.34 14.43 -26.14
C ALA A 12 -50.80 15.25 -24.90
N LYS A 13 -51.64 16.04 -24.27
CA LYS A 13 -51.28 16.79 -23.04
C LYS A 13 -51.27 15.92 -21.77
N LYS A 14 -51.92 14.74 -21.79
CA LYS A 14 -51.94 13.79 -20.64
C LYS A 14 -50.78 12.80 -20.64
N THR A 15 -49.92 12.74 -21.68
CA THR A 15 -48.79 11.83 -21.80
C THR A 15 -47.42 12.54 -21.70
N ALA A 16 -47.37 13.84 -21.58
CA ALA A 16 -46.14 14.53 -21.29
C ALA A 16 -45.85 14.40 -19.77
N LEU A 17 -44.94 13.50 -19.40
CA LEU A 17 -44.40 13.39 -18.03
C LEU A 17 -43.95 14.78 -17.56
N ASP A 18 -44.28 15.15 -16.32
CA ASP A 18 -43.81 16.36 -15.67
C ASP A 18 -42.30 16.44 -15.81
N PRO A 19 -41.72 17.59 -16.22
CA PRO A 19 -40.27 17.78 -16.32
C PRO A 19 -39.52 17.38 -15.03
N ALA A 20 -40.18 17.53 -13.86
CA ALA A 20 -39.66 17.08 -12.57
C ALA A 20 -39.64 15.55 -12.43
N GLU A 21 -40.62 14.87 -13.04
CA GLU A 21 -40.72 13.40 -13.05
C GLU A 21 -39.73 12.77 -14.02
N LEU A 22 -39.52 13.39 -15.19
CA LEU A 22 -38.45 13.06 -16.13
C LEU A 22 -37.05 13.22 -15.52
N ALA A 23 -36.78 14.31 -14.81
CA ALA A 23 -35.52 14.55 -14.14
C ALA A 23 -35.28 13.53 -12.99
N ARG A 24 -36.34 13.10 -12.28
CA ARG A 24 -36.23 12.05 -11.26
C ARG A 24 -35.95 10.68 -11.90
N GLN A 25 -36.59 10.36 -12.99
CA GLN A 25 -36.37 9.11 -13.72
C GLN A 25 -34.95 9.03 -14.29
N GLN A 26 -34.45 10.12 -14.86
CA GLN A 26 -33.06 10.22 -15.34
C GLN A 26 -32.03 10.12 -14.19
N ALA A 27 -32.30 10.76 -13.06
CA ALA A 27 -31.43 10.66 -11.87
C ALA A 27 -31.41 9.22 -11.32
N HIS A 28 -32.54 8.53 -11.28
CA HIS A 28 -32.62 7.14 -10.84
C HIS A 28 -31.81 6.22 -11.77
N ILE A 29 -31.97 6.36 -13.10
CA ILE A 29 -31.23 5.60 -14.11
C ILE A 29 -29.71 5.86 -13.96
N SER A 30 -29.29 7.08 -13.72
CA SER A 30 -27.87 7.41 -13.59
C SER A 30 -27.24 6.79 -12.32
N VAL A 31 -27.95 6.79 -11.19
CA VAL A 31 -27.50 6.16 -9.94
C VAL A 31 -27.40 4.63 -10.10
N GLU A 32 -28.40 4.02 -10.76
CA GLU A 32 -28.37 2.59 -11.02
C GLU A 32 -27.21 2.18 -11.93
N ARG A 33 -26.98 2.95 -12.99
CA ARG A 33 -25.83 2.76 -13.88
C ARG A 33 -24.49 2.89 -13.14
N TYR A 34 -24.36 3.88 -12.30
CA TYR A 34 -23.13 4.08 -11.52
C TYR A 34 -22.89 2.91 -10.54
N PHE A 35 -23.92 2.44 -9.86
CA PHE A 35 -23.85 1.28 -8.96
C PHE A 35 -23.44 0.00 -9.71
N GLU A 36 -24.10 -0.35 -10.82
CA GLU A 36 -23.75 -1.55 -11.57
C GLU A 36 -22.33 -1.49 -12.14
N THR A 37 -21.91 -0.33 -12.64
CA THR A 37 -20.54 -0.12 -13.15
C THR A 37 -19.50 -0.31 -12.05
N SER A 38 -19.69 0.30 -10.89
CA SER A 38 -18.76 0.20 -9.77
C SER A 38 -18.68 -1.24 -9.23
N LEU A 39 -19.82 -1.95 -9.18
CA LEU A 39 -19.88 -3.36 -8.79
C LEU A 39 -19.13 -4.27 -9.78
N LEU A 40 -19.31 -4.06 -11.08
CA LEU A 40 -18.59 -4.81 -12.11
C LEU A 40 -17.09 -4.54 -12.09
N LEU A 41 -16.68 -3.30 -11.86
CA LEU A 41 -15.26 -2.94 -11.67
C LEU A 41 -14.67 -3.59 -10.42
N MET A 42 -15.40 -3.61 -9.32
CA MET A 42 -14.99 -4.27 -8.07
C MET A 42 -14.81 -5.79 -8.28
N LEU A 43 -15.78 -6.46 -8.93
CA LEU A 43 -15.73 -7.88 -9.28
C LEU A 43 -14.58 -8.18 -10.26
N GLY A 44 -14.45 -7.34 -11.30
CA GLY A 44 -13.40 -7.47 -12.31
C GLY A 44 -12.00 -7.32 -11.69
N THR A 45 -11.82 -6.39 -10.76
CA THR A 45 -10.55 -6.22 -10.04
C THR A 45 -10.25 -7.42 -9.14
N GLY A 46 -11.24 -7.94 -8.40
CA GLY A 46 -11.08 -9.15 -7.59
C GLY A 46 -10.68 -10.36 -8.45
N PHE A 47 -11.38 -10.57 -9.57
CA PHE A 47 -11.04 -11.64 -10.51
C PHE A 47 -9.65 -11.46 -11.15
N PHE A 48 -9.34 -10.26 -11.65
CA PHE A 48 -8.03 -9.95 -12.23
C PHE A 48 -6.89 -10.25 -11.26
N THR A 49 -7.08 -9.90 -9.98
CA THR A 49 -6.07 -10.15 -8.94
C THR A 49 -5.84 -11.66 -8.76
N VAL A 50 -6.89 -12.49 -8.76
CA VAL A 50 -6.74 -13.95 -8.70
C VAL A 50 -6.08 -14.48 -9.97
N ALA A 51 -6.47 -14.00 -11.14
CA ALA A 51 -5.90 -14.45 -12.42
C ALA A 51 -4.40 -14.17 -12.52
N THR A 52 -3.93 -13.04 -11.97
CA THR A 52 -2.49 -12.69 -11.97
C THR A 52 -1.65 -13.52 -11.01
N THR A 53 -2.24 -14.33 -10.14
CA THR A 53 -1.48 -15.24 -9.26
C THR A 53 -0.80 -16.37 -10.03
N GLY A 54 -1.20 -16.63 -11.28
CA GLY A 54 -0.71 -17.75 -12.10
C GLY A 54 -1.18 -19.13 -11.63
N ARG A 55 -2.09 -19.19 -10.66
CA ARG A 55 -2.64 -20.45 -10.09
C ARG A 55 -3.95 -20.89 -10.73
N LEU A 56 -4.57 -20.04 -11.56
CA LEU A 56 -5.76 -20.40 -12.32
C LEU A 56 -5.39 -21.05 -13.65
N ASP A 57 -6.12 -22.09 -13.99
CA ASP A 57 -6.06 -22.70 -15.32
C ASP A 57 -6.57 -21.72 -16.40
N LEU A 58 -6.04 -21.84 -17.59
CA LEU A 58 -6.38 -20.96 -18.72
C LEU A 58 -7.87 -21.00 -19.05
N VAL A 59 -8.51 -22.16 -18.90
CA VAL A 59 -9.93 -22.34 -19.22
C VAL A 59 -10.80 -21.51 -18.28
N SER A 60 -10.54 -21.56 -16.97
CA SER A 60 -11.23 -20.75 -15.96
C SER A 60 -11.03 -19.25 -16.21
N VAL A 61 -9.80 -18.82 -16.53
CA VAL A 61 -9.52 -17.42 -16.85
C VAL A 61 -10.32 -16.95 -18.07
N VAL A 62 -10.35 -17.73 -19.14
CA VAL A 62 -11.07 -17.38 -20.37
C VAL A 62 -12.59 -17.35 -20.13
N LEU A 63 -13.14 -18.35 -19.45
CA LEU A 63 -14.58 -18.43 -19.20
C LEU A 63 -15.08 -17.27 -18.31
N VAL A 64 -14.40 -16.97 -17.22
CA VAL A 64 -14.78 -15.88 -16.33
C VAL A 64 -14.60 -14.52 -17.00
N SER A 65 -13.50 -14.31 -17.73
CA SER A 65 -13.29 -13.10 -18.52
C SER A 65 -14.40 -12.89 -19.55
N ALA A 66 -14.75 -13.93 -20.30
CA ALA A 66 -15.84 -13.89 -21.27
C ALA A 66 -17.18 -13.56 -20.60
N ALA A 67 -17.48 -14.18 -19.46
CA ALA A 67 -18.71 -13.90 -18.70
C ALA A 67 -18.80 -12.44 -18.24
N LEU A 68 -17.73 -11.89 -17.67
CA LEU A 68 -17.68 -10.48 -17.24
C LEU A 68 -17.79 -9.52 -18.45
N LEU A 69 -17.14 -9.83 -19.56
CA LEU A 69 -17.23 -9.04 -20.79
C LEU A 69 -18.64 -9.08 -21.40
N ILE A 70 -19.29 -10.25 -21.43
CA ILE A 70 -20.68 -10.41 -21.88
C ILE A 70 -21.61 -9.58 -20.98
N ARG A 71 -21.42 -9.61 -19.67
CA ARG A 71 -22.22 -8.79 -18.75
C ARG A 71 -22.00 -7.30 -18.97
N LEU A 72 -20.75 -6.87 -19.14
CA LEU A 72 -20.41 -5.47 -19.44
C LEU A 72 -21.02 -5.03 -20.78
N TRP A 73 -20.94 -5.87 -21.81
CA TRP A 73 -21.51 -5.60 -23.11
C TRP A 73 -23.06 -5.55 -23.07
N SER A 74 -23.70 -6.49 -22.36
CA SER A 74 -25.12 -6.51 -22.09
C SER A 74 -25.59 -5.20 -21.46
N TYR A 75 -24.85 -4.76 -20.47
CA TYR A 75 -25.09 -3.51 -19.78
C TYR A 75 -24.95 -2.28 -20.69
N LEU A 76 -23.90 -2.20 -21.51
CA LEU A 76 -23.69 -1.09 -22.46
C LEU A 76 -24.75 -1.02 -23.55
N ARG A 77 -25.36 -2.17 -23.93
CA ARG A 77 -26.41 -2.26 -24.95
C ARG A 77 -27.82 -2.26 -24.37
N GLU A 78 -27.99 -2.10 -23.08
CA GLU A 78 -29.30 -2.15 -22.40
C GLU A 78 -30.03 -3.47 -22.65
N ALA A 79 -29.32 -4.56 -22.92
CA ALA A 79 -29.86 -5.87 -23.17
C ALA A 79 -29.90 -6.68 -21.85
N ASP A 80 -31.09 -7.15 -21.45
CA ASP A 80 -31.26 -7.94 -20.23
C ASP A 80 -30.99 -9.43 -20.48
N TYR A 81 -29.73 -9.84 -20.31
CA TYR A 81 -29.33 -11.26 -20.31
C TYR A 81 -29.37 -11.81 -18.88
N SER A 82 -30.53 -12.05 -18.34
CA SER A 82 -30.71 -12.61 -17.01
C SER A 82 -30.96 -14.11 -17.01
N LEU A 83 -30.30 -14.84 -16.10
CA LEU A 83 -30.57 -16.28 -15.94
C LEU A 83 -31.91 -16.51 -15.22
N SER A 84 -32.69 -17.48 -15.73
CA SER A 84 -33.91 -17.87 -15.03
C SER A 84 -33.61 -18.59 -13.72
N PRO A 85 -34.49 -18.51 -12.71
CA PRO A 85 -34.27 -19.23 -11.42
C PRO A 85 -34.10 -20.76 -11.61
N ARG A 86 -34.80 -21.34 -12.59
CA ARG A 86 -34.67 -22.77 -12.91
C ARG A 86 -33.28 -23.10 -13.47
N THR A 87 -32.73 -22.22 -14.32
CA THR A 87 -31.37 -22.39 -14.88
C THR A 87 -30.34 -22.26 -13.80
N VAL A 88 -30.44 -21.26 -12.90
CA VAL A 88 -29.55 -21.09 -11.74
C VAL A 88 -29.53 -22.35 -10.87
N THR A 89 -30.69 -22.90 -10.53
CA THR A 89 -30.78 -24.14 -9.72
C THR A 89 -30.11 -25.32 -10.42
N ARG A 90 -30.35 -25.50 -11.73
CA ARG A 90 -29.72 -26.60 -12.50
C ARG A 90 -28.20 -26.47 -12.56
N LEU A 91 -27.68 -25.26 -12.81
CA LEU A 91 -26.25 -24.99 -12.81
C LEU A 91 -25.62 -25.21 -11.42
N SER A 92 -26.28 -24.78 -10.36
CA SER A 92 -25.80 -24.98 -8.98
C SER A 92 -25.76 -26.46 -8.60
N VAL A 93 -26.79 -27.24 -8.94
CA VAL A 93 -26.79 -28.69 -8.69
C VAL A 93 -25.72 -29.39 -9.51
N PHE A 94 -25.57 -29.04 -10.80
CA PHE A 94 -24.49 -29.56 -11.63
C PHE A 94 -23.11 -29.30 -11.00
N TYR A 95 -22.87 -28.07 -10.53
CA TYR A 95 -21.57 -27.70 -9.97
C TYR A 95 -21.26 -28.41 -8.65
N ILE A 96 -22.25 -28.76 -7.82
CA ILE A 96 -22.04 -29.56 -6.61
C ILE A 96 -21.37 -30.91 -6.94
N PHE A 97 -21.83 -31.56 -8.00
CA PHE A 97 -21.20 -32.82 -8.46
C PHE A 97 -19.85 -32.54 -9.14
N PHE A 98 -19.76 -31.48 -9.91
CA PHE A 98 -18.52 -31.08 -10.58
C PHE A 98 -17.42 -30.69 -9.57
N TYR A 99 -17.77 -30.07 -8.44
CA TYR A 99 -16.81 -29.69 -7.40
C TYR A 99 -16.04 -30.90 -6.84
N ALA A 100 -16.69 -32.02 -6.64
CA ALA A 100 -16.03 -33.23 -6.21
C ALA A 100 -15.05 -33.75 -7.28
N LEU A 101 -15.44 -33.67 -8.54
CA LEU A 101 -14.60 -34.06 -9.67
C LEU A 101 -13.42 -33.09 -9.85
N ASP A 102 -13.69 -31.79 -9.72
CA ASP A 102 -12.67 -30.73 -9.76
C ASP A 102 -11.60 -30.95 -8.68
N PHE A 103 -12.01 -31.18 -7.45
CA PHE A 103 -11.10 -31.47 -6.33
C PHE A 103 -10.24 -32.71 -6.57
N LEU A 104 -10.83 -33.80 -7.11
CA LEU A 104 -10.14 -35.09 -7.24
C LEU A 104 -9.29 -35.21 -8.51
N ILE A 105 -9.61 -34.50 -9.60
CA ILE A 105 -9.04 -34.75 -10.93
C ILE A 105 -8.38 -33.49 -11.52
N PHE A 106 -9.07 -32.32 -11.47
CA PHE A 106 -8.59 -31.13 -12.17
C PHE A 106 -7.72 -30.20 -11.29
N SER A 107 -8.02 -30.12 -10.00
CA SER A 107 -7.30 -29.29 -9.04
C SER A 107 -6.21 -30.04 -8.28
N VAL A 108 -5.56 -31.04 -8.92
CA VAL A 108 -4.49 -31.83 -8.29
C VAL A 108 -3.26 -30.98 -8.06
N GLY A 109 -3.00 -30.63 -6.80
CA GLY A 109 -1.82 -29.89 -6.35
C GLY A 109 -0.82 -30.77 -5.61
N PRO A 110 0.35 -30.25 -5.24
CA PRO A 110 1.39 -30.96 -4.50
C PRO A 110 0.95 -31.39 -3.09
N SER A 111 -0.10 -30.76 -2.54
CA SER A 111 -0.71 -31.14 -1.26
C SER A 111 -2.24 -31.17 -1.34
N LEU A 112 -2.87 -31.89 -0.41
CA LEU A 112 -4.34 -31.95 -0.29
C LEU A 112 -4.95 -30.54 -0.04
N VAL A 113 -4.21 -29.69 0.66
CA VAL A 113 -4.63 -28.31 0.95
C VAL A 113 -4.59 -27.45 -0.31
N ASP A 114 -3.57 -27.60 -1.16
CA ASP A 114 -3.47 -26.90 -2.44
C ASP A 114 -4.62 -27.26 -3.37
N SER A 115 -4.93 -28.56 -3.48
CA SER A 115 -6.06 -29.07 -4.26
C SER A 115 -7.40 -28.50 -3.75
N MET A 116 -7.59 -28.48 -2.44
CA MET A 116 -8.79 -27.92 -1.81
C MET A 116 -8.91 -26.42 -2.05
N LEU A 117 -7.81 -25.70 -1.94
CA LEU A 117 -7.76 -24.25 -2.17
C LEU A 117 -8.10 -23.92 -3.64
N ALA A 118 -7.51 -24.64 -4.61
CA ALA A 118 -7.78 -24.44 -6.03
C ALA A 118 -9.26 -24.71 -6.36
N ALA A 119 -9.81 -25.85 -5.95
CA ALA A 119 -11.22 -26.19 -6.13
C ALA A 119 -12.16 -25.14 -5.49
N THR A 120 -11.79 -24.61 -4.31
CA THR A 120 -12.57 -23.56 -3.63
C THR A 120 -12.54 -22.25 -4.42
N VAL A 121 -11.41 -21.88 -5.02
CA VAL A 121 -11.31 -20.71 -5.89
C VAL A 121 -12.21 -20.87 -7.12
N HIS A 122 -12.22 -22.05 -7.75
CA HIS A 122 -13.14 -22.35 -8.86
C HIS A 122 -14.61 -22.23 -8.46
N LEU A 123 -14.97 -22.72 -7.26
CA LEU A 123 -16.33 -22.59 -6.72
C LEU A 123 -16.73 -21.12 -6.53
N VAL A 124 -15.83 -20.30 -6.00
CA VAL A 124 -16.07 -18.85 -5.83
C VAL A 124 -16.28 -18.17 -7.18
N LEU A 125 -15.42 -18.47 -8.17
CA LEU A 125 -15.52 -17.93 -9.52
C LEU A 125 -16.81 -18.34 -10.21
N PHE A 126 -17.17 -19.64 -10.18
CA PHE A 126 -18.42 -20.14 -10.73
C PHE A 126 -19.62 -19.44 -10.09
N THR A 127 -19.65 -19.36 -8.77
CA THR A 127 -20.74 -18.72 -8.03
C THR A 127 -20.85 -17.24 -8.38
N ALA A 128 -19.71 -16.53 -8.53
CA ALA A 128 -19.69 -15.15 -8.94
C ALA A 128 -20.28 -14.95 -10.34
N VAL A 129 -19.91 -15.78 -11.32
CA VAL A 129 -20.45 -15.75 -12.68
C VAL A 129 -21.96 -15.98 -12.68
N VAL A 130 -22.45 -17.04 -12.02
CA VAL A 130 -23.88 -17.34 -11.95
C VAL A 130 -24.64 -16.19 -11.29
N LYS A 131 -24.10 -15.61 -10.22
CA LYS A 131 -24.72 -14.49 -9.50
C LYS A 131 -24.72 -13.19 -10.30
N VAL A 132 -23.69 -12.89 -11.08
CA VAL A 132 -23.64 -11.69 -11.94
C VAL A 132 -24.80 -11.67 -12.94
N PHE A 133 -25.22 -12.84 -13.46
CA PHE A 133 -26.34 -12.95 -14.39
C PHE A 133 -27.71 -13.22 -13.71
N SER A 134 -27.76 -13.44 -12.40
CA SER A 134 -29.01 -13.73 -11.69
C SER A 134 -29.36 -12.72 -10.60
N ALA A 135 -28.49 -11.76 -10.29
CA ALA A 135 -28.69 -10.79 -9.23
C ALA A 135 -29.84 -9.83 -9.56
N ARG A 136 -30.84 -9.76 -8.66
CA ARG A 136 -31.98 -8.84 -8.75
C ARG A 136 -32.34 -8.21 -7.41
N THR A 137 -31.93 -8.80 -6.32
CA THR A 137 -32.28 -8.35 -4.96
C THR A 137 -31.07 -7.76 -4.24
N ALA A 138 -31.34 -6.92 -3.23
CA ALA A 138 -30.32 -6.37 -2.36
C ALA A 138 -29.41 -7.45 -1.75
N ARG A 139 -29.98 -8.63 -1.44
CA ARG A 139 -29.25 -9.78 -0.93
C ARG A 139 -28.29 -10.37 -1.98
N ASP A 140 -28.68 -10.41 -3.26
CA ASP A 140 -27.82 -10.89 -4.34
C ASP A 140 -26.59 -9.98 -4.53
N TYR A 141 -26.79 -8.67 -4.46
CA TYR A 141 -25.67 -7.71 -4.53
C TYR A 141 -24.71 -7.84 -3.35
N ALA A 142 -25.22 -8.11 -2.13
CA ALA A 142 -24.39 -8.40 -0.98
C ALA A 142 -23.57 -9.68 -1.19
N TYR A 143 -24.14 -10.73 -1.78
CA TYR A 143 -23.40 -11.95 -2.13
C TYR A 143 -22.30 -11.66 -3.16
N LEU A 144 -22.55 -10.86 -4.19
CA LEU A 144 -21.54 -10.48 -5.17
C LEU A 144 -20.38 -9.70 -4.53
N ALA A 145 -20.70 -8.77 -3.63
CA ALA A 145 -19.68 -8.04 -2.88
C ALA A 145 -18.85 -8.98 -2.00
N THR A 146 -19.47 -9.93 -1.31
CA THR A 146 -18.78 -10.95 -0.50
C THR A 146 -17.90 -11.85 -1.36
N LEU A 147 -18.39 -12.32 -2.52
CA LEU A 147 -17.60 -13.14 -3.44
C LEU A 147 -16.39 -12.38 -4.00
N SER A 148 -16.57 -11.10 -4.34
CA SER A 148 -15.46 -10.25 -4.77
C SER A 148 -14.41 -10.09 -3.66
N PHE A 149 -14.84 -9.91 -2.41
CA PHE A 149 -13.94 -9.87 -1.26
C PHE A 149 -13.23 -11.21 -1.04
N MET A 150 -13.93 -12.34 -1.21
CA MET A 150 -13.32 -13.67 -1.14
C MET A 150 -12.25 -13.89 -2.21
N MET A 151 -12.47 -13.40 -3.44
CA MET A 151 -11.45 -13.42 -4.49
C MET A 151 -10.23 -12.59 -4.10
N MET A 152 -10.42 -11.40 -3.53
CA MET A 152 -9.33 -10.56 -3.06
C MET A 152 -8.56 -11.22 -1.91
N LEU A 153 -9.27 -11.87 -0.97
CA LEU A 153 -8.67 -12.59 0.14
C LEU A 153 -7.87 -13.82 -0.34
N ALA A 154 -8.43 -14.58 -1.29
CA ALA A 154 -7.71 -15.69 -1.92
C ALA A 154 -6.41 -15.23 -2.58
N SER A 155 -6.45 -14.11 -3.31
CA SER A 155 -5.25 -13.52 -3.90
C SER A 155 -4.23 -13.09 -2.86
N ALA A 156 -4.66 -12.54 -1.73
CA ALA A 156 -3.76 -12.16 -0.63
C ALA A 156 -2.99 -13.37 -0.05
N ILE A 157 -3.59 -14.55 -0.09
CA ILE A 157 -2.95 -15.81 0.34
C ILE A 157 -2.01 -16.34 -0.74
N LEU A 158 -2.37 -16.18 -2.02
CA LEU A 158 -1.70 -16.80 -3.16
C LEU A 158 -0.57 -15.95 -3.76
N THR A 159 -0.51 -14.65 -3.49
CA THR A 159 0.50 -13.75 -4.06
C THR A 159 1.04 -12.75 -3.04
N VAL A 160 2.31 -12.41 -3.21
CA VAL A 160 3.02 -11.39 -2.43
C VAL A 160 3.58 -10.26 -3.33
N GLY A 161 3.23 -10.29 -4.61
CA GLY A 161 3.73 -9.34 -5.61
C GLY A 161 3.21 -7.91 -5.41
N THR A 162 3.98 -6.92 -5.88
CA THR A 162 3.60 -5.50 -5.83
C THR A 162 2.36 -5.16 -6.66
N LEU A 163 2.08 -5.97 -7.70
CA LEU A 163 0.86 -5.84 -8.49
C LEU A 163 -0.40 -6.02 -7.63
N TYR A 164 -0.33 -6.91 -6.60
CA TYR A 164 -1.41 -7.08 -5.64
C TYR A 164 -1.75 -5.77 -4.92
N LEU A 165 -0.75 -4.97 -4.54
CA LEU A 165 -0.98 -3.66 -3.89
C LEU A 165 -1.78 -2.71 -4.79
N ALA A 166 -1.43 -2.62 -6.08
CA ALA A 166 -2.16 -1.79 -7.04
C ALA A 166 -3.61 -2.26 -7.22
N CYS A 167 -3.80 -3.57 -7.36
CA CYS A 167 -5.13 -4.18 -7.45
C CYS A 167 -5.94 -3.99 -6.17
N PHE A 168 -5.33 -4.16 -5.00
CA PHE A 168 -5.98 -3.97 -3.71
C PHE A 168 -6.44 -2.53 -3.50
N THR A 169 -5.58 -1.56 -3.86
CA THR A 169 -5.95 -0.13 -3.80
C THR A 169 -7.11 0.18 -4.72
N SER A 170 -7.07 -0.32 -5.96
CA SER A 170 -8.17 -0.15 -6.93
C SER A 170 -9.46 -0.83 -6.45
N TYR A 171 -9.33 -2.02 -5.85
CA TYR A 171 -10.45 -2.75 -5.27
C TYR A 171 -11.14 -1.96 -4.15
N ILE A 172 -10.36 -1.38 -3.22
CA ILE A 172 -10.91 -0.54 -2.13
C ILE A 172 -11.68 0.65 -2.71
N LEU A 173 -11.12 1.34 -3.72
CA LEU A 173 -11.79 2.47 -4.36
C LEU A 173 -13.13 2.06 -4.97
N PHE A 174 -13.16 0.94 -5.72
CA PHE A 174 -14.40 0.43 -6.31
C PHE A 174 -15.38 -0.12 -5.27
N ALA A 175 -14.91 -0.74 -4.20
CA ALA A 175 -15.75 -1.21 -3.10
C ALA A 175 -16.43 -0.04 -2.38
N ILE A 176 -15.68 1.02 -2.05
CA ILE A 176 -16.24 2.24 -1.46
C ILE A 176 -17.27 2.87 -2.41
N SER A 177 -16.93 3.00 -3.69
CA SER A 177 -17.83 3.53 -4.73
C SER A 177 -19.13 2.71 -4.83
N THR A 178 -19.03 1.37 -4.78
CA THR A 178 -20.16 0.45 -4.80
C THR A 178 -21.04 0.60 -3.57
N LEU A 179 -20.45 0.70 -2.38
CA LEU A 179 -21.19 0.87 -1.13
C LEU A 179 -21.94 2.22 -1.09
N ILE A 180 -21.29 3.29 -1.51
CA ILE A 180 -21.90 4.63 -1.57
C ILE A 180 -23.08 4.61 -2.53
N SER A 181 -22.90 4.12 -3.76
CA SER A 181 -23.94 4.08 -4.78
C SER A 181 -25.10 3.15 -4.40
N TYR A 182 -24.80 2.05 -3.69
CA TYR A 182 -25.82 1.17 -3.14
C TYR A 182 -26.68 1.88 -2.08
N GLU A 183 -26.07 2.63 -1.17
CA GLU A 183 -26.82 3.33 -0.13
C GLU A 183 -27.67 4.48 -0.70
N ILE A 184 -27.16 5.19 -1.72
CA ILE A 184 -27.93 6.19 -2.46
C ILE A 184 -29.14 5.53 -3.15
N LYS A 185 -28.92 4.39 -3.83
CA LYS A 185 -30.01 3.61 -4.48
C LYS A 185 -31.08 3.19 -3.45
N ARG A 186 -30.65 2.60 -2.35
CA ARG A 186 -31.52 2.15 -1.26
C ARG A 186 -32.31 3.29 -0.63
N SER A 187 -31.67 4.43 -0.40
CA SER A 187 -32.32 5.64 0.15
C SER A 187 -33.35 6.21 -0.83
N ALA A 188 -33.03 6.23 -2.13
CA ALA A 188 -33.97 6.67 -3.18
C ALA A 188 -35.19 5.76 -3.28
N GLU A 189 -34.99 4.43 -3.23
CA GLU A 189 -36.10 3.44 -3.22
C GLU A 189 -36.98 3.56 -1.97
N SER A 190 -36.36 3.82 -0.82
CA SER A 190 -37.09 4.02 0.45
C SER A 190 -37.91 5.32 0.43
N ALA A 191 -37.35 6.38 -0.14
CA ALA A 191 -38.04 7.66 -0.30
C ALA A 191 -39.22 7.57 -1.29
N ALA A 192 -39.10 6.73 -2.34
CA ALA A 192 -40.20 6.48 -3.30
C ALA A 192 -41.34 5.68 -2.69
N ARG A 193 -41.11 4.89 -1.64
CA ARG A 193 -42.14 4.10 -0.93
C ARG A 193 -42.77 4.84 0.25
N ALA A 194 -42.23 5.99 0.66
CA ALA A 194 -42.82 6.79 1.74
C ALA A 194 -44.12 7.44 1.28
N PRO A 195 -45.21 7.40 2.08
CA PRO A 195 -46.47 8.09 1.72
C PRO A 195 -46.20 9.59 1.58
N GLU A 196 -46.86 10.23 0.61
CA GLU A 196 -46.74 11.66 0.36
C GLU A 196 -47.20 12.45 1.59
N GLY A 197 -46.31 12.81 2.48
CA GLY A 197 -46.55 13.70 3.59
C GLY A 197 -46.33 15.17 3.19
N PRO A 198 -46.95 16.14 3.93
CA PRO A 198 -46.92 17.57 3.56
C PRO A 198 -45.55 18.26 3.69
N PHE A 199 -44.47 17.53 3.97
CA PHE A 199 -43.12 18.07 4.12
C PHE A 199 -42.33 17.91 2.80
N ARG A 200 -42.53 18.84 1.85
CA ARG A 200 -41.56 19.07 0.77
C ARG A 200 -40.40 19.87 1.34
N THR A 201 -39.26 19.22 1.50
CA THR A 201 -37.98 19.94 1.72
C THR A 201 -37.64 20.74 0.47
N PRO A 202 -37.31 22.03 0.55
CA PRO A 202 -36.90 22.85 -0.58
C PRO A 202 -35.67 22.22 -1.27
N ALA A 203 -35.57 22.37 -2.60
CA ALA A 203 -34.48 21.81 -3.42
C ALA A 203 -33.07 22.27 -2.95
N GLU A 204 -32.98 23.42 -2.31
CA GLU A 204 -31.73 23.96 -1.75
C GLU A 204 -31.13 23.11 -0.61
N ASN A 205 -31.96 22.37 0.14
CA ASN A 205 -31.43 21.48 1.19
C ASN A 205 -30.90 20.14 0.67
N ARG A 206 -31.19 19.75 -0.58
CA ARG A 206 -30.70 18.49 -1.17
C ARG A 206 -29.21 18.53 -1.44
N SER A 207 -28.70 19.61 -2.03
CA SER A 207 -27.27 19.74 -2.32
C SER A 207 -26.39 19.80 -1.05
N ALA A 208 -26.93 20.37 0.03
CA ALA A 208 -26.29 20.40 1.32
C ALA A 208 -26.27 19.00 1.97
N LEU A 209 -27.37 18.24 1.84
CA LEU A 209 -27.46 16.86 2.36
C LEU A 209 -26.58 15.91 1.56
N GLU A 210 -26.54 16.01 0.23
CA GLU A 210 -25.65 15.20 -0.62
C GLU A 210 -24.17 15.45 -0.33
N LYS A 211 -23.79 16.73 -0.15
CA LYS A 211 -22.43 17.11 0.28
C LYS A 211 -22.11 16.58 1.67
N ALA A 212 -23.01 16.69 2.62
CA ALA A 212 -22.81 16.20 3.98
C ALA A 212 -22.67 14.66 4.01
N LEU A 213 -23.51 13.94 3.27
CA LEU A 213 -23.43 12.48 3.13
C LEU A 213 -22.13 12.05 2.44
N SER A 214 -21.76 12.70 1.35
CA SER A 214 -20.50 12.44 0.65
C SER A 214 -19.30 12.68 1.56
N THR A 215 -19.26 13.81 2.28
CA THR A 215 -18.17 14.13 3.20
C THR A 215 -18.11 13.13 4.37
N ALA A 216 -19.26 12.76 4.94
CA ALA A 216 -19.34 11.78 6.03
C ALA A 216 -18.85 10.39 5.56
N THR A 217 -19.22 9.99 4.34
CA THR A 217 -18.81 8.69 3.77
C THR A 217 -17.31 8.64 3.48
N VAL A 218 -16.75 9.72 2.90
CA VAL A 218 -15.29 9.83 2.68
C VAL A 218 -14.57 9.86 4.03
N GLY A 219 -15.08 10.59 5.01
CA GLY A 219 -14.52 10.64 6.36
C GLY A 219 -14.54 9.27 7.05
N LEU A 220 -15.65 8.53 6.94
CA LEU A 220 -15.78 7.19 7.51
C LEU A 220 -14.84 6.19 6.80
N ALA A 221 -14.77 6.24 5.46
CA ALA A 221 -13.87 5.39 4.69
C ALA A 221 -12.40 5.65 5.07
N LEU A 222 -12.01 6.92 5.16
CA LEU A 222 -10.66 7.30 5.62
C LEU A 222 -10.40 6.82 7.05
N GLY A 223 -11.39 6.98 7.96
CA GLY A 223 -11.30 6.50 9.33
C GLY A 223 -11.11 4.98 9.41
N ILE A 224 -11.83 4.20 8.59
CA ILE A 224 -11.67 2.75 8.50
C ILE A 224 -10.27 2.38 7.99
N VAL A 225 -9.78 3.04 6.94
CA VAL A 225 -8.43 2.79 6.39
C VAL A 225 -7.36 3.11 7.43
N VAL A 226 -7.46 4.24 8.12
CA VAL A 226 -6.53 4.63 9.18
C VAL A 226 -6.57 3.62 10.33
N LEU A 227 -7.77 3.26 10.82
CA LEU A 227 -7.93 2.28 11.89
C LEU A 227 -7.38 0.90 11.48
N ALA A 228 -7.70 0.44 10.26
CA ALA A 228 -7.18 -0.82 9.73
C ALA A 228 -5.65 -0.80 9.65
N THR A 229 -5.06 0.32 9.20
CA THR A 229 -3.60 0.50 9.16
C THR A 229 -2.99 0.46 10.55
N VAL A 230 -3.56 1.16 11.52
CA VAL A 230 -3.10 1.14 12.91
C VAL A 230 -3.19 -0.28 13.48
N LEU A 231 -4.32 -0.95 13.32
CA LEU A 231 -4.51 -2.33 13.78
C LEU A 231 -3.52 -3.29 13.10
N PHE A 232 -3.25 -3.10 11.80
CA PHE A 232 -2.27 -3.88 11.06
C PHE A 232 -0.88 -3.82 11.69
N TYR A 233 -0.44 -2.65 12.14
CA TYR A 233 0.88 -2.47 12.78
C TYR A 233 0.90 -2.82 14.27
N VAL A 234 -0.24 -2.76 14.96
CA VAL A 234 -0.32 -2.98 16.43
C VAL A 234 -0.57 -4.45 16.76
N ILE A 235 -1.37 -5.19 15.97
CA ILE A 235 -1.69 -6.59 16.26
C ILE A 235 -0.41 -7.44 16.23
N PRO A 236 -0.07 -8.15 17.33
CA PRO A 236 1.11 -9.01 17.39
C PRO A 236 1.07 -10.10 16.33
N ARG A 237 2.10 -10.18 15.50
CA ARG A 237 2.21 -11.20 14.46
C ARG A 237 3.27 -12.22 14.85
N TYR A 238 2.82 -13.40 15.20
CA TYR A 238 3.71 -14.55 15.37
C TYR A 238 3.94 -15.17 13.99
N ARG A 239 5.20 -15.45 13.66
CA ARG A 239 5.57 -16.20 12.46
C ARG A 239 4.99 -17.62 12.57
N THR A 240 3.79 -17.83 12.08
CA THR A 240 3.27 -19.15 11.81
C THR A 240 3.73 -19.54 10.42
N GLY A 241 4.88 -20.22 10.35
CA GLY A 241 5.45 -20.72 9.08
C GLY A 241 4.54 -21.66 8.29
N TYR A 242 3.37 -21.99 8.81
CA TYR A 242 2.40 -22.89 8.19
C TYR A 242 1.64 -22.26 7.02
N LEU A 243 1.30 -20.96 7.09
CA LEU A 243 0.58 -20.29 5.99
C LEU A 243 1.52 -19.82 4.87
N THR A 244 2.78 -19.57 5.17
CA THR A 244 3.78 -19.20 4.16
C THR A 244 4.22 -20.39 3.31
N SER A 245 4.14 -21.62 3.83
CA SER A 245 4.41 -22.83 3.07
C SER A 245 3.30 -23.17 2.06
N LEU A 246 2.09 -22.66 2.25
CA LEU A 246 0.93 -22.95 1.39
C LEU A 246 0.85 -22.08 0.12
N GLY A 247 1.55 -20.96 0.07
CA GLY A 247 1.38 -20.00 -1.02
C GLY A 247 2.65 -19.61 -1.79
N MET A 248 3.82 -19.97 -1.29
CA MET A 248 5.08 -19.58 -1.92
C MET A 248 5.80 -20.83 -2.44
N GLU A 249 5.69 -21.11 -3.74
CA GLU A 249 6.74 -21.86 -4.41
C GLU A 249 8.02 -21.04 -4.24
N ALA A 250 9.00 -21.61 -3.51
CA ALA A 250 10.35 -21.08 -3.55
C ALA A 250 10.75 -21.03 -5.03
N GLN A 251 11.17 -19.86 -5.49
CA GLN A 251 11.56 -19.70 -6.89
C GLN A 251 12.66 -20.72 -7.20
N ASN A 252 12.38 -21.65 -8.11
CA ASN A 252 13.33 -22.63 -8.55
C ASN A 252 14.43 -21.92 -9.34
N ILE A 253 15.47 -21.47 -8.64
CA ILE A 253 16.67 -20.97 -9.23
C ILE A 253 17.62 -22.15 -9.37
N THR A 254 17.64 -22.77 -10.55
CA THR A 254 18.61 -23.80 -10.91
C THR A 254 20.00 -23.19 -11.03
N GLY A 255 21.08 -23.95 -10.76
CA GLY A 255 22.46 -23.47 -10.93
C GLY A 255 23.20 -23.07 -9.64
N PHE A 256 22.57 -23.19 -8.47
CA PHE A 256 23.20 -23.00 -7.15
C PHE A 256 23.09 -24.26 -6.28
N SER A 257 23.04 -25.42 -6.91
CA SER A 257 23.11 -26.74 -6.27
C SER A 257 24.52 -27.31 -6.31
N ALA A 258 24.75 -28.40 -5.61
CA ALA A 258 26.03 -29.12 -5.61
C ALA A 258 26.41 -29.72 -6.98
N SER A 259 25.50 -29.68 -7.98
CA SER A 259 25.77 -30.06 -9.35
C SER A 259 25.08 -29.10 -10.31
N VAL A 260 25.77 -28.74 -11.40
CA VAL A 260 25.31 -27.80 -12.43
C VAL A 260 25.62 -28.34 -13.79
N ASN A 261 24.59 -28.50 -14.63
CA ASN A 261 24.78 -28.82 -16.05
C ASN A 261 25.18 -27.54 -16.79
N LEU A 262 26.15 -27.65 -17.72
CA LEU A 262 26.44 -26.55 -18.64
C LEU A 262 25.18 -26.25 -19.47
N GLY A 263 24.55 -25.11 -19.20
CA GLY A 263 23.28 -24.71 -19.82
C GLY A 263 22.20 -24.31 -18.84
N ASP A 264 22.28 -24.70 -17.59
CA ASP A 264 21.23 -24.45 -16.59
C ASP A 264 21.11 -22.97 -16.18
N ILE A 265 22.23 -22.25 -16.11
CA ILE A 265 22.24 -20.83 -15.72
C ILE A 265 21.51 -19.92 -16.74
N ARG A 266 21.33 -20.37 -17.97
CA ARG A 266 20.63 -19.62 -19.03
C ARG A 266 19.21 -19.22 -18.66
N LYS A 267 18.48 -20.11 -17.98
CA LYS A 267 17.10 -19.81 -17.53
C LYS A 267 17.08 -18.68 -16.53
N ILE A 268 18.06 -18.63 -15.64
CA ILE A 268 18.19 -17.58 -14.61
C ILE A 268 18.59 -16.26 -15.28
N LEU A 269 19.52 -16.28 -16.22
CA LEU A 269 20.01 -15.09 -16.95
C LEU A 269 18.90 -14.35 -17.70
N ARG A 270 17.80 -15.01 -18.03
CA ARG A 270 16.62 -14.41 -18.65
C ARG A 270 15.59 -13.88 -17.63
N SER A 271 15.80 -14.14 -16.34
CA SER A 271 14.87 -13.76 -15.28
C SER A 271 15.15 -12.35 -14.77
N ASN A 272 14.12 -11.51 -14.74
CA ASN A 272 14.21 -10.17 -14.15
C ASN A 272 13.81 -10.15 -12.66
N LEU A 273 13.56 -11.32 -12.06
CA LEU A 273 13.17 -11.44 -10.66
C LEU A 273 14.30 -11.00 -9.74
N VAL A 274 13.92 -10.26 -8.68
CA VAL A 274 14.87 -9.83 -7.67
C VAL A 274 15.25 -11.01 -6.78
N VAL A 275 16.53 -11.38 -6.83
CA VAL A 275 17.13 -12.45 -6.04
C VAL A 275 17.52 -11.96 -4.64
N MET A 276 18.17 -10.83 -4.59
CA MET A 276 18.54 -10.20 -3.33
C MET A 276 18.70 -8.69 -3.47
N ARG A 277 18.63 -8.01 -2.36
CA ARG A 277 18.97 -6.59 -2.22
C ARG A 277 20.13 -6.44 -1.25
N VAL A 278 21.12 -5.65 -1.62
CA VAL A 278 22.32 -5.47 -0.82
C VAL A 278 22.47 -4.01 -0.42
N MET A 279 22.33 -3.75 0.87
CA MET A 279 22.53 -2.45 1.47
C MET A 279 23.98 -2.38 1.97
N VAL A 280 24.67 -1.30 1.64
CA VAL A 280 26.10 -1.17 1.84
C VAL A 280 26.44 0.05 2.69
N GLU A 281 27.40 -0.09 3.58
CA GLU A 281 27.95 1.03 4.34
C GLU A 281 29.06 1.70 3.51
N GLY A 282 29.01 3.01 3.30
CA GLY A 282 30.11 3.78 2.67
C GLY A 282 29.90 4.20 1.20
N GLY A 283 28.76 3.84 0.58
CA GLY A 283 28.38 4.34 -0.75
C GLY A 283 28.78 3.41 -1.93
N PRO A 284 28.16 3.63 -3.12
CA PRO A 284 28.17 2.67 -4.22
C PRO A 284 29.53 2.49 -4.92
N ARG A 285 30.42 3.49 -4.88
CA ARG A 285 31.73 3.42 -5.59
C ARG A 285 32.66 2.34 -5.05
N GLN A 286 32.55 1.99 -3.76
CA GLN A 286 33.38 0.96 -3.14
C GLN A 286 33.01 -0.47 -3.58
N PHE A 287 31.86 -0.64 -4.21
CA PHE A 287 31.25 -1.92 -4.58
C PHE A 287 31.31 -2.21 -6.08
N GLN A 288 31.83 -1.31 -6.88
CA GLN A 288 32.01 -1.59 -8.31
C GLN A 288 32.89 -2.83 -8.51
N GLY A 289 32.37 -3.82 -9.24
CA GLY A 289 33.07 -5.07 -9.53
C GLY A 289 33.04 -6.12 -8.41
N VAL A 290 32.35 -5.88 -7.30
CA VAL A 290 32.14 -6.90 -6.27
C VAL A 290 31.20 -7.96 -6.82
N LYS A 291 31.59 -9.24 -6.71
CA LYS A 291 30.77 -10.39 -7.05
C LYS A 291 30.23 -11.03 -5.78
N TRP A 292 28.99 -11.47 -5.84
CA TRP A 292 28.33 -12.18 -4.75
C TRP A 292 28.54 -13.67 -4.96
N ARG A 293 29.51 -14.22 -4.26
CA ARG A 293 29.89 -15.62 -4.32
C ARG A 293 28.78 -16.51 -3.75
N GLY A 294 28.37 -17.50 -4.51
CA GLY A 294 27.44 -18.53 -4.11
C GLY A 294 28.17 -19.85 -3.86
N VAL A 295 28.18 -20.73 -4.85
CA VAL A 295 28.76 -22.09 -4.76
C VAL A 295 30.01 -22.24 -5.61
N GLY A 296 31.05 -22.85 -5.06
CA GLY A 296 32.20 -23.36 -5.82
C GLY A 296 31.97 -24.80 -6.25
N LEU A 297 32.48 -25.18 -7.41
CA LEU A 297 32.38 -26.52 -7.98
C LEU A 297 33.77 -27.08 -8.26
N THR A 298 34.04 -28.32 -7.79
CA THR A 298 35.37 -28.91 -7.77
C THR A 298 35.66 -29.83 -8.91
N SER A 299 34.70 -30.66 -9.29
CA SER A 299 34.90 -31.79 -10.22
C SER A 299 34.17 -31.55 -11.54
N PHE A 300 34.75 -32.02 -12.62
CA PHE A 300 34.23 -31.92 -13.99
C PHE A 300 34.24 -33.28 -14.65
N ASP A 301 33.14 -33.74 -15.22
CA ASP A 301 33.01 -35.02 -15.91
C ASP A 301 33.07 -34.95 -17.45
N GLY A 302 33.31 -33.75 -17.97
CA GLY A 302 33.27 -33.45 -19.41
C GLY A 302 32.00 -32.68 -19.84
N LYS A 303 30.94 -32.70 -19.04
CA LYS A 303 29.66 -32.03 -19.31
C LYS A 303 29.13 -31.23 -18.13
N HIS A 304 29.37 -31.73 -16.91
CA HIS A 304 28.82 -31.18 -15.67
C HIS A 304 29.95 -30.79 -14.73
N TRP A 305 29.74 -29.67 -14.04
CA TRP A 305 30.53 -29.29 -12.88
C TRP A 305 29.78 -29.69 -11.63
N TYR A 306 30.42 -30.34 -10.66
CA TYR A 306 29.80 -30.85 -9.44
C TYR A 306 30.81 -30.93 -8.29
N ASN A 307 30.28 -31.15 -7.08
CA ASN A 307 31.06 -31.41 -5.89
C ASN A 307 30.96 -32.92 -5.52
N ASP A 308 32.08 -33.63 -5.56
CA ASP A 308 32.16 -35.03 -5.13
C ASP A 308 31.87 -35.18 -3.63
N ASN A 309 32.37 -34.23 -2.84
CA ASN A 309 32.13 -34.17 -1.41
C ASN A 309 31.09 -33.10 -1.10
N THR A 310 29.93 -33.52 -0.61
CA THR A 310 28.84 -32.65 -0.21
C THR A 310 28.78 -32.45 1.30
N GLU A 311 29.84 -32.86 2.03
CA GLU A 311 29.93 -32.67 3.47
C GLU A 311 29.94 -31.17 3.83
N GLN A 312 29.07 -30.80 4.75
CA GLN A 312 28.95 -29.46 5.24
C GLN A 312 29.31 -29.42 6.73
N LEU A 313 30.36 -28.72 7.08
CA LEU A 313 30.81 -28.56 8.45
C LEU A 313 30.03 -27.43 9.15
N PRO A 314 29.34 -27.73 10.25
CA PRO A 314 28.61 -26.69 10.99
C PRO A 314 29.61 -25.72 11.66
N LEU A 315 29.39 -24.43 11.48
CA LEU A 315 30.14 -23.38 12.14
C LEU A 315 29.56 -23.16 13.55
N PRO A 316 30.41 -23.20 14.61
CA PRO A 316 29.95 -22.84 15.94
C PRO A 316 29.63 -21.34 16.01
N PRO A 317 28.50 -20.93 16.62
CA PRO A 317 28.23 -19.51 16.81
C PRO A 317 29.20 -18.92 17.83
N ALA A 318 29.90 -17.85 17.46
CA ALA A 318 30.81 -17.12 18.37
C ALA A 318 30.04 -16.34 19.44
N SER A 319 28.81 -15.91 19.13
CA SER A 319 27.83 -15.33 20.05
C SER A 319 26.45 -15.49 19.46
N PHE A 320 25.39 -15.02 20.13
CA PHE A 320 24.03 -15.15 19.65
C PHE A 320 23.90 -14.68 18.18
N GLN A 321 23.63 -15.63 17.27
CA GLN A 321 23.42 -15.41 15.84
C GLN A 321 24.60 -14.79 15.05
N ARG A 322 25.83 -14.89 15.58
CA ARG A 322 27.04 -14.43 14.93
C ARG A 322 27.96 -15.61 14.67
N TYR A 323 28.32 -15.83 13.40
CA TYR A 323 29.21 -16.88 12.95
C TYR A 323 30.49 -16.27 12.41
N VAL A 324 31.63 -16.69 12.95
CA VAL A 324 32.97 -16.24 12.54
C VAL A 324 33.60 -17.37 11.73
N LEU A 325 34.05 -17.06 10.52
CA LEU A 325 34.65 -18.04 9.64
C LEU A 325 36.10 -18.29 10.05
N PRO A 326 36.57 -19.55 9.94
CA PRO A 326 37.97 -19.89 10.17
C PRO A 326 38.87 -19.12 9.18
N ARG A 327 40.04 -18.67 9.70
CA ARG A 327 41.06 -18.04 8.87
C ARG A 327 41.92 -19.13 8.26
N TRP A 328 42.12 -19.08 6.96
CA TRP A 328 43.09 -19.94 6.29
C TRP A 328 44.50 -19.32 6.35
N ASP A 329 45.53 -20.11 6.18
CA ASP A 329 46.95 -19.72 6.41
C ASP A 329 47.46 -18.57 5.53
N GLY A 330 46.89 -18.38 4.34
CA GLY A 330 47.23 -17.29 3.41
C GLY A 330 46.70 -15.90 3.83
N TRP A 331 45.83 -15.83 4.83
CA TRP A 331 45.19 -14.58 5.28
C TRP A 331 46.21 -13.50 5.69
N GLN A 332 47.25 -13.86 6.38
CA GLN A 332 48.28 -12.92 6.87
C GLN A 332 49.06 -12.22 5.76
N HIS A 333 48.99 -12.71 4.52
CA HIS A 333 49.66 -12.14 3.36
C HIS A 333 48.80 -11.16 2.57
N ARG A 334 47.50 -10.98 2.98
CA ARG A 334 46.60 -10.02 2.36
C ARG A 334 46.47 -8.75 3.19
N ARG A 335 46.25 -7.63 2.53
CA ARG A 335 45.93 -6.35 3.19
C ARG A 335 44.44 -6.31 3.48
N PRO A 336 43.99 -6.15 4.74
CA PRO A 336 42.55 -6.18 5.03
C PRO A 336 41.85 -4.95 4.43
N ARG A 337 40.88 -5.22 3.57
CA ARG A 337 39.93 -4.23 3.06
C ARG A 337 38.53 -4.67 3.43
N PRO A 338 38.09 -4.42 4.68
CA PRO A 338 36.82 -4.91 5.18
C PRO A 338 35.65 -4.18 4.54
N LEU A 339 34.65 -4.97 4.17
CA LEU A 339 33.41 -4.53 3.58
C LEU A 339 32.24 -5.06 4.42
N ARG A 340 31.47 -4.17 5.02
CA ARG A 340 30.26 -4.51 5.74
C ARG A 340 29.02 -4.22 4.88
N TYR A 341 28.13 -5.17 4.83
CA TYR A 341 26.91 -5.07 4.03
C TYR A 341 25.80 -5.92 4.64
N ARG A 342 24.56 -5.56 4.33
CA ARG A 342 23.36 -6.32 4.68
C ARG A 342 22.71 -6.85 3.42
N VAL A 343 22.37 -8.13 3.42
CA VAL A 343 21.66 -8.80 2.32
C VAL A 343 20.23 -9.08 2.77
N LEU A 344 19.27 -8.67 1.96
CA LEU A 344 17.88 -9.12 2.03
C LEU A 344 17.70 -10.14 0.91
N LEU A 345 17.67 -11.43 1.25
CA LEU A 345 17.55 -12.53 0.32
C LEU A 345 16.09 -12.86 0.07
N SER A 346 15.68 -12.93 -1.20
CA SER A 346 14.36 -13.41 -1.60
C SER A 346 14.21 -14.91 -1.31
N PRO A 347 12.98 -15.46 -1.22
CA PRO A 347 12.79 -16.90 -1.10
C PRO A 347 13.31 -17.63 -2.32
N LEU A 348 14.35 -18.43 -2.14
CA LEU A 348 14.99 -19.21 -3.17
C LEU A 348 14.95 -20.68 -2.80
N SER A 349 14.94 -21.57 -3.80
CA SER A 349 15.07 -23.02 -3.60
C SER A 349 16.52 -23.48 -3.39
N THR A 350 17.37 -22.61 -2.87
CA THR A 350 18.76 -22.93 -2.52
C THR A 350 19.03 -22.64 -1.04
N ASP A 351 19.96 -23.36 -0.47
CA ASP A 351 20.45 -23.18 0.91
C ASP A 351 21.71 -22.29 0.97
N VAL A 352 22.13 -21.69 -0.14
CA VAL A 352 23.36 -20.91 -0.25
C VAL A 352 23.19 -19.49 0.30
N LEU A 353 24.16 -19.03 1.09
CA LEU A 353 24.30 -17.63 1.48
C LEU A 353 25.26 -16.92 0.53
N PHE A 354 24.78 -15.90 -0.16
CA PHE A 354 25.61 -15.13 -1.10
C PHE A 354 26.43 -14.09 -0.34
N VAL A 355 27.76 -14.15 -0.50
CA VAL A 355 28.71 -13.28 0.19
C VAL A 355 29.74 -12.69 -0.75
N ALA A 356 30.30 -11.52 -0.43
CA ALA A 356 31.41 -10.96 -1.18
C ALA A 356 32.71 -11.74 -0.86
N ALA A 357 33.57 -11.84 -1.86
CA ALA A 357 34.91 -12.45 -1.86
C ALA A 357 35.27 -13.35 -0.66
N VAL A 358 36.05 -12.86 0.31
CA VAL A 358 36.49 -13.65 1.46
C VAL A 358 35.65 -13.29 2.68
N PRO A 359 34.61 -14.06 3.00
CA PRO A 359 33.76 -13.77 4.16
C PRO A 359 34.52 -14.01 5.46
N ARG A 360 34.34 -13.08 6.42
CA ARG A 360 34.93 -13.16 7.76
C ARG A 360 33.90 -13.51 8.82
N GLU A 361 32.70 -12.95 8.63
CA GLU A 361 31.66 -13.00 9.64
C GLU A 361 30.30 -12.93 8.95
N VAL A 362 29.35 -13.69 9.45
CA VAL A 362 27.96 -13.61 9.09
C VAL A 362 27.12 -13.47 10.37
N THR A 363 26.23 -12.51 10.41
CA THR A 363 25.33 -12.26 11.54
C THR A 363 23.88 -12.21 11.03
N GLY A 364 22.99 -12.95 11.66
CA GLY A 364 21.59 -12.97 11.26
C GLY A 364 20.79 -14.01 12.01
N ARG A 365 19.47 -13.98 11.85
CA ARG A 365 18.57 -14.97 12.47
C ARG A 365 18.64 -16.32 11.77
N ILE A 366 19.83 -16.85 11.63
CA ILE A 366 20.12 -18.15 11.03
C ILE A 366 20.40 -19.12 12.18
N ARG A 367 19.75 -20.28 12.21
CA ARG A 367 19.95 -21.26 13.30
C ARG A 367 21.31 -21.94 13.21
N THR A 368 21.72 -22.25 11.99
CA THR A 368 22.96 -22.96 11.72
C THR A 368 23.52 -22.42 10.41
N VAL A 369 24.79 -22.14 10.37
CA VAL A 369 25.55 -21.88 9.14
C VAL A 369 26.54 -23.01 8.97
N THR A 370 26.63 -23.57 7.78
CA THR A 370 27.59 -24.62 7.44
C THR A 370 28.53 -24.14 6.35
N LEU A 371 29.72 -24.70 6.32
CA LEU A 371 30.77 -24.43 5.36
C LEU A 371 31.07 -25.71 4.60
N ASP A 372 31.08 -25.65 3.28
CA ASP A 372 31.52 -26.79 2.45
C ASP A 372 33.02 -26.72 2.14
N GLN A 373 33.55 -27.76 1.46
CA GLN A 373 34.96 -27.83 1.08
C GLN A 373 35.43 -26.75 0.08
N THR A 374 34.48 -26.01 -0.51
CA THR A 374 34.74 -24.92 -1.46
C THR A 374 34.68 -23.54 -0.82
N ASP A 375 34.57 -23.47 0.50
CA ASP A 375 34.33 -22.26 1.28
C ASP A 375 32.99 -21.60 0.97
N SER A 376 31.99 -22.35 0.48
CA SER A 376 30.65 -21.87 0.26
C SER A 376 29.86 -21.97 1.56
N LEU A 377 29.05 -20.93 1.83
CA LEU A 377 28.24 -20.85 3.04
C LEU A 377 26.84 -21.33 2.77
N HIS A 378 26.34 -22.21 3.64
CA HIS A 378 25.02 -22.77 3.55
C HIS A 378 24.23 -22.52 4.83
N TYR A 379 22.90 -22.47 4.72
CA TYR A 379 21.99 -22.46 5.86
C TYR A 379 21.00 -23.61 5.71
N PRO A 380 21.01 -24.62 6.59
CA PRO A 380 20.08 -25.74 6.51
C PRO A 380 18.65 -25.27 6.70
N GLY A 381 17.82 -25.51 5.71
CA GLY A 381 16.40 -25.19 5.71
C GLY A 381 16.02 -24.24 4.58
N GLN A 382 15.06 -24.67 3.77
CA GLN A 382 14.49 -23.81 2.73
C GLN A 382 13.75 -22.65 3.38
N SER A 383 14.09 -21.43 3.00
CA SER A 383 13.36 -20.22 3.44
C SER A 383 12.24 -19.92 2.46
N TYR A 384 11.00 -20.16 2.87
CA TYR A 384 9.81 -19.77 2.10
C TYR A 384 9.46 -18.28 2.26
N SER A 385 10.26 -17.53 3.01
CA SER A 385 10.07 -16.09 3.18
C SER A 385 11.41 -15.38 3.08
N PRO A 386 11.43 -14.13 2.58
CA PRO A 386 12.64 -13.33 2.55
C PRO A 386 13.26 -13.22 3.95
N PHE A 387 14.58 -13.32 4.03
CA PHE A 387 15.28 -13.11 5.28
C PHE A 387 16.51 -12.24 5.09
N SER A 388 16.96 -11.60 6.16
CA SER A 388 18.12 -10.71 6.09
C SER A 388 19.27 -11.21 6.97
N TYR A 389 20.47 -11.04 6.47
CA TYR A 389 21.72 -11.24 7.22
C TYR A 389 22.69 -10.10 6.93
N GLU A 390 23.58 -9.86 7.87
CA GLU A 390 24.72 -8.96 7.71
C GLU A 390 25.97 -9.79 7.53
N ALA A 391 26.86 -9.32 6.69
CA ALA A 391 28.14 -9.97 6.49
C ALA A 391 29.28 -8.95 6.48
N LEU A 392 30.43 -9.41 6.95
CA LEU A 392 31.71 -8.72 6.86
C LEU A 392 32.63 -9.57 6.01
N SER A 393 33.04 -9.05 4.87
CA SER A 393 33.96 -9.72 3.96
C SER A 393 35.22 -8.88 3.74
N ASP A 394 36.30 -9.53 3.36
CA ASP A 394 37.50 -8.85 2.91
C ASP A 394 37.58 -8.91 1.38
N ILE A 395 37.61 -7.75 0.74
CA ILE A 395 37.60 -7.63 -0.73
C ILE A 395 38.97 -7.26 -1.29
N ASP A 396 40.04 -7.42 -0.50
CA ASP A 396 41.38 -7.16 -0.98
C ASP A 396 41.82 -8.18 -2.03
N VAL A 397 42.41 -7.68 -3.11
CA VAL A 397 43.05 -8.49 -4.14
C VAL A 397 44.54 -8.21 -4.10
N PRO A 398 45.40 -9.22 -3.95
CA PRO A 398 46.86 -9.04 -3.99
C PRO A 398 47.31 -8.33 -5.25
N SER A 399 48.40 -7.57 -5.18
CA SER A 399 48.91 -6.86 -6.34
C SER A 399 49.34 -7.85 -7.47
N PRO A 400 49.24 -7.46 -8.74
CA PRO A 400 49.74 -8.31 -9.85
C PRO A 400 51.18 -8.75 -9.66
N ASP A 401 52.04 -7.92 -9.10
CA ASP A 401 53.44 -8.24 -8.84
C ASP A 401 53.63 -9.27 -7.73
N ASP A 402 52.77 -9.24 -6.72
CA ASP A 402 52.73 -10.26 -5.67
C ASP A 402 52.27 -11.61 -6.26
N LEU A 403 51.22 -11.61 -7.08
CA LEU A 403 50.73 -12.82 -7.71
C LEU A 403 51.71 -13.42 -8.74
N ARG A 404 52.51 -12.61 -9.43
CA ARG A 404 53.59 -13.09 -10.33
C ARG A 404 54.71 -13.78 -9.54
N ARG A 405 54.91 -13.41 -8.29
CA ARG A 405 55.91 -14.03 -7.40
C ARG A 405 55.34 -15.22 -6.60
N ALA A 406 54.06 -15.53 -6.77
CA ALA A 406 53.39 -16.63 -6.07
C ALA A 406 54.11 -17.98 -6.40
N SER A 407 54.20 -18.84 -5.41
CA SER A 407 54.78 -20.17 -5.59
C SER A 407 53.94 -21.03 -6.50
N ALA A 408 54.59 -21.94 -7.26
CA ALA A 408 53.92 -23.02 -7.98
C ALA A 408 53.87 -24.33 -7.18
N ASP A 409 54.30 -24.29 -5.92
CA ASP A 409 54.21 -25.45 -5.03
C ASP A 409 52.86 -25.43 -4.31
N TYR A 410 51.97 -26.25 -4.78
CA TYR A 410 50.60 -26.33 -4.28
C TYR A 410 50.47 -27.36 -3.17
N PRO A 411 49.69 -27.07 -2.09
CA PRO A 411 49.36 -28.06 -1.07
C PRO A 411 48.76 -29.34 -1.70
N ALA A 412 49.14 -30.50 -1.15
CA ALA A 412 48.77 -31.81 -1.69
C ALA A 412 47.21 -31.95 -1.85
N GLU A 413 46.46 -31.43 -0.90
CA GLU A 413 44.97 -31.45 -0.95
C GLU A 413 44.42 -30.59 -2.10
N ILE A 414 44.98 -29.38 -2.29
CA ILE A 414 44.59 -28.50 -3.42
C ILE A 414 44.89 -29.16 -4.75
N ARG A 415 46.08 -29.76 -4.88
CA ARG A 415 46.47 -30.48 -6.10
C ARG A 415 45.54 -31.66 -6.38
N ARG A 416 45.22 -32.45 -5.37
CA ARG A 416 44.38 -33.62 -5.47
C ARG A 416 42.95 -33.33 -5.93
N VAL A 417 42.37 -32.20 -5.46
CA VAL A 417 40.95 -31.88 -5.70
C VAL A 417 40.77 -31.01 -6.95
N TYR A 418 41.68 -30.05 -7.20
CA TYR A 418 41.41 -28.95 -8.14
C TYR A 418 42.27 -29.00 -9.43
N ILE A 419 43.09 -30.03 -9.64
CA ILE A 419 43.81 -30.27 -10.90
C ILE A 419 43.17 -31.37 -11.74
N PRO A 420 42.62 -32.45 -11.18
CA PRO A 420 42.15 -33.57 -11.99
C PRO A 420 41.13 -33.16 -13.04
N LEU A 421 41.27 -33.74 -14.24
CA LEU A 421 40.34 -33.59 -15.34
C LEU A 421 39.95 -34.98 -15.84
N PRO A 422 38.73 -35.17 -16.37
CA PRO A 422 38.35 -36.37 -17.11
C PRO A 422 39.10 -36.44 -18.42
N ASN A 423 38.85 -37.49 -19.25
CA ASN A 423 39.27 -37.48 -20.63
C ASN A 423 38.55 -36.34 -21.37
N PHE A 424 39.31 -35.43 -21.95
CA PHE A 424 38.81 -34.25 -22.67
C PHE A 424 39.54 -34.08 -24.00
N ASP A 425 39.06 -33.27 -24.92
CA ASP A 425 39.67 -33.03 -26.22
C ASP A 425 41.08 -32.43 -26.04
N ALA A 426 42.10 -33.14 -26.54
CA ALA A 426 43.51 -32.77 -26.43
C ALA A 426 43.80 -31.35 -26.98
N ARG A 427 43.05 -30.93 -27.99
CA ARG A 427 43.18 -29.57 -28.58
C ARG A 427 42.97 -28.45 -27.55
N VAL A 428 42.24 -28.70 -26.49
CA VAL A 428 42.03 -27.71 -25.41
C VAL A 428 43.36 -27.48 -24.67
N ALA A 429 44.13 -28.53 -24.37
CA ALA A 429 45.44 -28.41 -23.75
C ALA A 429 46.46 -27.75 -24.68
N GLU A 430 46.45 -28.13 -25.96
CA GLU A 430 47.29 -27.49 -26.98
C GLU A 430 47.03 -26.00 -27.11
N LEU A 431 45.74 -25.61 -27.15
CA LEU A 431 45.32 -24.21 -27.16
C LEU A 431 45.78 -23.46 -25.88
N ALA A 432 45.64 -24.07 -24.72
CA ALA A 432 46.10 -23.49 -23.46
C ALA A 432 47.63 -23.24 -23.47
N GLN A 433 48.41 -24.20 -23.96
CA GLN A 433 49.85 -24.04 -24.13
C GLN A 433 50.23 -22.94 -25.12
N GLN A 434 49.55 -22.88 -26.28
CA GLN A 434 49.78 -21.85 -27.29
C GLN A 434 49.47 -20.44 -26.75
N VAL A 435 48.31 -20.26 -26.13
CA VAL A 435 47.87 -18.96 -25.57
C VAL A 435 48.85 -18.49 -24.47
N THR A 436 49.43 -19.40 -23.72
CA THR A 436 50.27 -19.08 -22.57
C THR A 436 51.79 -19.18 -22.89
N ALA A 437 52.19 -19.38 -24.13
CA ALA A 437 53.59 -19.60 -24.52
C ALA A 437 54.53 -18.46 -24.11
N SER A 438 54.08 -17.24 -24.07
CA SER A 438 54.86 -16.06 -23.65
C SER A 438 54.85 -15.81 -22.13
N ALA A 439 54.00 -16.48 -21.39
CA ALA A 439 53.82 -16.26 -19.96
C ALA A 439 54.90 -16.97 -19.12
N ARG A 440 55.52 -16.25 -18.17
CA ARG A 440 56.65 -16.73 -17.36
C ARG A 440 56.26 -17.32 -16.01
N ASN A 441 55.05 -17.08 -15.58
CA ASN A 441 54.52 -17.53 -14.29
C ASN A 441 53.03 -17.90 -14.42
N ASN A 442 52.49 -18.54 -13.38
CA ASN A 442 51.11 -19.03 -13.41
C ASN A 442 50.05 -17.91 -13.39
N TYR A 443 50.35 -16.74 -12.81
CA TYR A 443 49.44 -15.60 -12.87
C TYR A 443 49.32 -15.02 -14.28
N ASP A 444 50.45 -14.81 -14.96
CA ASP A 444 50.45 -14.34 -16.35
C ASP A 444 49.83 -15.37 -17.31
N ARG A 445 49.95 -16.70 -17.04
CA ARG A 445 49.23 -17.75 -17.80
C ARG A 445 47.73 -17.60 -17.63
N ALA A 446 47.25 -17.44 -16.39
CA ALA A 446 45.81 -17.23 -16.12
C ALA A 446 45.28 -15.97 -16.79
N LEU A 447 46.02 -14.87 -16.73
CA LEU A 447 45.67 -13.58 -17.35
C LEU A 447 45.66 -13.68 -18.88
N ALA A 448 46.59 -14.46 -19.50
CA ALA A 448 46.63 -14.70 -20.93
C ALA A 448 45.39 -15.46 -21.41
N ILE A 449 44.98 -16.51 -20.70
CA ILE A 449 43.76 -17.28 -21.02
C ILE A 449 42.51 -16.40 -20.84
N GLU A 450 42.42 -15.66 -19.76
CA GLU A 450 41.31 -14.72 -19.52
C GLU A 450 41.18 -13.72 -20.69
N THR A 451 42.29 -13.08 -21.04
CA THR A 451 42.33 -12.08 -22.11
C THR A 451 41.99 -12.70 -23.46
N TYR A 452 42.53 -13.92 -23.77
CA TYR A 452 42.24 -14.64 -25.01
C TYR A 452 40.74 -14.91 -25.15
N LEU A 453 40.10 -15.46 -24.12
CA LEU A 453 38.68 -15.78 -24.17
C LEU A 453 37.82 -14.50 -24.29
N ARG A 454 38.14 -13.44 -23.56
CA ARG A 454 37.42 -12.15 -23.65
C ARG A 454 37.52 -11.49 -25.00
N SER A 455 38.65 -11.63 -25.71
CA SER A 455 38.92 -10.90 -26.95
C SER A 455 38.53 -11.67 -28.19
N ASN A 456 38.50 -13.01 -28.18
CA ASN A 456 38.30 -13.84 -29.36
C ASN A 456 36.93 -14.53 -29.42
N PHE A 457 36.10 -14.36 -28.37
CA PHE A 457 34.79 -15.00 -28.28
C PHE A 457 33.70 -13.96 -28.00
N THR A 458 32.47 -14.26 -28.46
CA THR A 458 31.34 -13.37 -28.35
C THR A 458 30.38 -13.83 -27.24
N TYR A 459 29.84 -12.89 -26.45
CA TYR A 459 28.79 -13.18 -25.49
C TYR A 459 27.45 -13.41 -26.20
N SER A 460 26.79 -14.55 -25.94
CA SER A 460 25.47 -14.87 -26.47
C SER A 460 24.73 -15.81 -25.52
N LEU A 461 23.48 -15.50 -25.23
CA LEU A 461 22.59 -16.37 -24.47
C LEU A 461 22.01 -17.53 -25.30
N ASP A 462 22.07 -17.43 -26.63
CA ASP A 462 21.57 -18.42 -27.57
C ASP A 462 22.69 -18.85 -28.56
N PRO A 463 23.78 -19.48 -28.05
CA PRO A 463 24.85 -19.93 -28.93
C PRO A 463 24.38 -21.07 -29.82
N THR A 464 24.76 -21.02 -31.08
CA THR A 464 24.54 -22.10 -32.04
C THR A 464 25.82 -22.94 -32.21
N GLY A 465 25.68 -24.23 -32.43
CA GLY A 465 26.83 -25.13 -32.71
C GLY A 465 27.51 -25.72 -31.47
N ILE A 466 26.93 -25.58 -30.28
CA ILE A 466 27.41 -26.30 -29.09
C ILE A 466 26.79 -27.69 -29.05
N GLU A 467 27.64 -28.70 -29.08
CA GLU A 467 27.24 -30.11 -29.06
C GLU A 467 27.19 -30.62 -27.60
N PRO A 468 26.11 -31.31 -27.19
CA PRO A 468 26.00 -31.82 -25.83
C PRO A 468 27.05 -32.89 -25.46
N GLY A 469 27.72 -33.48 -26.44
CA GLY A 469 28.75 -34.49 -26.22
C GLY A 469 30.05 -33.95 -25.65
N ASP A 470 30.52 -32.82 -26.19
CA ASP A 470 31.70 -32.08 -25.72
C ASP A 470 31.41 -30.56 -25.80
N PRO A 471 30.80 -29.99 -24.82
CA PRO A 471 30.41 -28.60 -24.84
C PRO A 471 31.61 -27.64 -24.79
N ILE A 472 32.72 -28.02 -24.16
CA ILE A 472 33.92 -27.18 -24.07
C ILE A 472 34.63 -27.08 -25.41
N ALA A 473 34.93 -28.23 -26.07
CA ALA A 473 35.58 -28.23 -27.39
C ALA A 473 34.65 -27.56 -28.44
N SER A 474 33.34 -27.83 -28.39
CA SER A 474 32.38 -27.17 -29.28
C SER A 474 32.36 -25.64 -29.08
N PHE A 475 32.42 -25.15 -27.88
CA PHE A 475 32.50 -23.71 -27.59
C PHE A 475 33.80 -23.12 -28.12
N LEU A 476 34.96 -23.74 -27.80
CA LEU A 476 36.29 -23.19 -28.14
C LEU A 476 36.58 -23.23 -29.66
N PHE A 477 36.18 -24.29 -30.36
CA PHE A 477 36.63 -24.52 -31.73
C PHE A 477 35.54 -24.32 -32.78
N LYS A 478 34.25 -24.42 -32.40
CA LYS A 478 33.15 -24.38 -33.37
C LYS A 478 32.26 -23.15 -33.19
N ALA A 479 31.63 -22.99 -32.02
CA ALA A 479 30.64 -21.94 -31.79
C ALA A 479 31.27 -20.55 -31.61
N LYS A 480 32.39 -20.46 -30.90
CA LYS A 480 33.07 -19.20 -30.52
C LYS A 480 32.13 -18.12 -29.90
N ALA A 481 30.97 -18.54 -29.46
CA ALA A 481 29.95 -17.72 -28.82
C ALA A 481 29.31 -18.53 -27.71
N GLY A 482 29.01 -17.87 -26.56
CA GLY A 482 28.41 -18.49 -25.40
C GLY A 482 28.13 -17.50 -24.28
N TYR A 483 27.70 -17.97 -23.14
CA TYR A 483 27.49 -17.15 -21.93
C TYR A 483 28.48 -17.56 -20.84
N CYS A 484 28.46 -16.85 -19.71
CA CYS A 484 29.49 -16.89 -18.66
C CYS A 484 29.94 -18.29 -18.25
N GLU A 485 29.03 -19.27 -18.21
CA GLU A 485 29.31 -20.65 -17.82
C GLU A 485 30.28 -21.36 -18.78
N TYR A 486 30.13 -21.18 -20.12
CA TYR A 486 31.04 -21.73 -21.09
C TYR A 486 32.42 -21.08 -21.04
N PHE A 487 32.49 -19.78 -20.84
CA PHE A 487 33.74 -19.05 -20.68
C PHE A 487 34.51 -19.52 -19.44
N ALA A 488 33.80 -19.54 -18.29
CA ALA A 488 34.41 -19.93 -17.02
C ALA A 488 34.82 -21.41 -17.01
N ALA A 489 33.96 -22.31 -17.51
CA ALA A 489 34.28 -23.72 -17.61
C ALA A 489 35.52 -23.98 -18.52
N SER A 490 35.58 -23.33 -19.70
CA SER A 490 36.72 -23.45 -20.60
C SER A 490 38.02 -22.94 -19.96
N MET A 491 38.00 -21.79 -19.31
CA MET A 491 39.14 -21.27 -18.59
C MET A 491 39.60 -22.20 -17.48
N ALA A 492 38.69 -22.76 -16.68
CA ALA A 492 39.04 -23.69 -15.61
C ALA A 492 39.67 -24.98 -16.15
N VAL A 493 39.16 -25.55 -17.26
CA VAL A 493 39.76 -26.72 -17.92
C VAL A 493 41.15 -26.40 -18.51
N MET A 494 41.30 -25.23 -19.18
CA MET A 494 42.60 -24.79 -19.71
C MET A 494 43.63 -24.57 -18.59
N LEU A 495 43.25 -23.98 -17.46
CA LEU A 495 44.16 -23.83 -16.33
C LEU A 495 44.59 -25.17 -15.73
N ARG A 496 43.64 -26.10 -15.54
CA ARG A 496 43.93 -27.44 -15.03
C ARG A 496 44.81 -28.26 -15.98
N SER A 497 44.64 -28.10 -17.28
CA SER A 497 45.52 -28.75 -18.27
C SER A 497 46.98 -28.24 -18.22
N LEU A 498 47.19 -27.07 -17.61
CA LEU A 498 48.48 -26.49 -17.30
C LEU A 498 48.95 -26.75 -15.86
N GLU A 499 48.31 -27.68 -15.18
CA GLU A 499 48.53 -28.01 -13.75
C GLU A 499 48.35 -26.84 -12.78
N ILE A 500 47.52 -25.86 -13.13
CA ILE A 500 47.13 -24.75 -12.26
C ILE A 500 45.78 -25.09 -11.60
N PRO A 501 45.73 -25.25 -10.27
CA PRO A 501 44.49 -25.57 -9.59
C PRO A 501 43.44 -24.47 -9.78
N ALA A 502 42.28 -24.86 -10.26
CA ALA A 502 41.18 -23.96 -10.60
C ALA A 502 39.84 -24.59 -10.25
N ARG A 503 38.85 -23.74 -9.89
CA ARG A 503 37.49 -24.14 -9.64
C ARG A 503 36.50 -23.19 -10.34
N LEU A 504 35.35 -23.72 -10.71
CA LEU A 504 34.24 -22.95 -11.24
C LEU A 504 33.45 -22.37 -10.03
N VAL A 505 33.05 -21.12 -10.11
CA VAL A 505 32.22 -20.48 -9.08
C VAL A 505 30.99 -19.87 -9.73
N ASN A 506 29.86 -20.19 -9.15
CA ASN A 506 28.57 -19.62 -9.51
C ASN A 506 28.10 -18.63 -8.41
N GLY A 507 27.58 -17.50 -8.84
CA GLY A 507 27.10 -16.45 -7.96
C GLY A 507 26.37 -15.37 -8.75
N PHE A 508 26.55 -14.14 -8.33
CA PHE A 508 25.95 -12.98 -9.01
C PHE A 508 26.98 -11.86 -9.17
N GLN A 509 26.82 -11.06 -10.21
CA GLN A 509 27.48 -9.77 -10.33
C GLN A 509 26.93 -8.77 -9.32
N THR A 510 27.54 -7.58 -9.23
CA THR A 510 27.19 -6.52 -8.26
C THR A 510 25.70 -6.18 -8.29
N GLY A 511 25.04 -6.29 -9.44
CA GLY A 511 23.66 -5.84 -9.66
C GLY A 511 23.57 -4.34 -9.98
N THR A 512 22.37 -3.81 -10.00
CA THR A 512 22.09 -2.42 -10.35
C THR A 512 21.88 -1.59 -9.09
N TYR A 513 22.55 -0.44 -8.97
CA TYR A 513 22.37 0.46 -7.83
C TYR A 513 21.10 1.30 -7.98
N ASN A 514 20.18 1.16 -7.03
CA ASN A 514 18.99 2.00 -6.92
C ASN A 514 19.31 3.22 -6.07
N ARG A 515 19.22 4.42 -6.66
CA ARG A 515 19.56 5.68 -5.99
C ARG A 515 18.53 6.08 -4.93
N VAL A 516 17.28 5.70 -5.13
CA VAL A 516 16.16 6.03 -4.24
C VAL A 516 16.20 5.11 -3.02
N GLY A 517 16.35 3.80 -3.22
CA GLY A 517 16.47 2.80 -2.15
C GLY A 517 17.84 2.76 -1.47
N LYS A 518 18.88 3.31 -2.11
CA LYS A 518 20.29 3.27 -1.66
C LYS A 518 20.82 1.85 -1.47
N ASP A 519 20.38 0.94 -2.31
CA ASP A 519 20.71 -0.48 -2.29
C ASP A 519 21.13 -0.98 -3.68
N PHE A 520 21.84 -2.09 -3.73
CA PHE A 520 22.07 -2.83 -4.97
C PHE A 520 20.96 -3.86 -5.13
N ILE A 521 20.28 -3.82 -6.26
CA ILE A 521 19.27 -4.81 -6.62
C ILE A 521 19.93 -5.83 -7.53
N VAL A 522 20.02 -7.07 -7.05
CA VAL A 522 20.57 -8.20 -7.76
C VAL A 522 19.42 -9.06 -8.28
N ARG A 523 19.37 -9.24 -9.58
CA ARG A 523 18.30 -9.96 -10.27
C ARG A 523 18.79 -11.29 -10.81
N GLY A 524 17.89 -12.15 -11.26
CA GLY A 524 18.26 -13.39 -11.92
C GLY A 524 19.21 -13.17 -13.10
N ARG A 525 18.99 -12.14 -13.91
CA ARG A 525 19.87 -11.78 -15.05
C ARG A 525 21.30 -11.41 -14.66
N ASP A 526 21.55 -11.06 -13.40
CA ASP A 526 22.87 -10.75 -12.87
C ASP A 526 23.62 -12.01 -12.41
N ALA A 527 23.01 -13.21 -12.57
CA ALA A 527 23.68 -14.48 -12.32
C ALA A 527 24.96 -14.59 -13.17
N HIS A 528 26.01 -15.13 -12.59
CA HIS A 528 27.30 -15.13 -13.21
C HIS A 528 28.17 -16.29 -12.78
N SER A 529 28.98 -16.83 -13.73
CA SER A 529 29.99 -17.81 -13.46
C SER A 529 31.37 -17.23 -13.73
N TRP A 530 32.33 -17.54 -12.86
CA TRP A 530 33.73 -17.16 -13.02
C TRP A 530 34.65 -18.27 -12.54
N VAL A 531 35.95 -18.06 -12.66
CA VAL A 531 36.97 -19.01 -12.23
C VAL A 531 37.69 -18.47 -11.00
N GLU A 532 37.97 -19.32 -10.05
CA GLU A 532 38.97 -19.07 -9.00
C GLU A 532 40.16 -19.98 -9.19
N ALA A 533 41.36 -19.41 -9.32
CA ALA A 533 42.63 -20.13 -9.41
C ALA A 533 43.44 -19.93 -8.11
N TYR A 534 44.17 -20.97 -7.69
CA TYR A 534 44.88 -20.95 -6.40
C TYR A 534 46.33 -20.44 -6.56
N PHE A 535 46.72 -19.47 -5.75
CA PHE A 535 48.07 -18.87 -5.73
C PHE A 535 48.68 -18.87 -4.32
N PRO A 536 49.59 -19.79 -3.99
CA PRO A 536 50.25 -19.75 -2.69
C PRO A 536 51.13 -18.49 -2.52
N PRO A 537 51.13 -17.81 -1.36
CA PRO A 537 50.35 -18.07 -0.16
C PRO A 537 49.00 -17.31 -0.12
N TYR A 538 48.61 -16.67 -1.22
CA TYR A 538 47.45 -15.75 -1.29
C TYR A 538 46.10 -16.47 -1.39
N GLY A 539 46.05 -17.77 -1.69
CA GLY A 539 44.84 -18.56 -1.82
C GLY A 539 44.12 -18.36 -3.15
N TRP A 540 42.78 -18.40 -3.13
CA TRP A 540 41.95 -18.32 -4.33
C TRP A 540 41.85 -16.89 -4.86
N ILE A 541 42.11 -16.71 -6.16
CA ILE A 541 42.03 -15.44 -6.89
C ILE A 541 41.05 -15.60 -8.04
N ALA A 542 40.10 -14.65 -8.13
CA ALA A 542 39.05 -14.68 -9.15
C ALA A 542 39.54 -14.13 -10.50
N PHE A 543 39.17 -14.82 -11.58
CA PHE A 543 39.37 -14.43 -12.98
C PHE A 543 38.00 -14.50 -13.68
N ASP A 544 37.72 -13.56 -14.55
CA ASP A 544 36.48 -13.52 -15.29
C ASP A 544 36.70 -13.44 -16.79
N PRO A 545 36.71 -14.59 -17.50
CA PRO A 545 36.96 -14.65 -18.94
C PRO A 545 35.77 -14.17 -19.79
N THR A 546 34.66 -13.75 -19.17
CA THR A 546 33.44 -13.36 -19.89
C THR A 546 33.58 -11.96 -20.47
N PRO A 547 33.36 -11.72 -21.76
CA PRO A 547 33.28 -10.39 -22.34
C PRO A 547 32.01 -9.67 -21.83
N ALA A 548 32.01 -8.35 -21.91
CA ALA A 548 30.83 -7.55 -21.53
C ALA A 548 29.63 -7.90 -22.44
N ASP A 549 28.45 -7.92 -21.85
CA ASP A 549 27.21 -8.07 -22.61
C ASP A 549 27.07 -6.90 -23.59
N PRO A 550 26.94 -7.13 -24.89
CA PRO A 550 26.77 -6.06 -25.87
C PRO A 550 25.43 -5.33 -25.76
N ASN A 551 24.44 -5.92 -25.10
CA ASN A 551 23.08 -5.37 -24.94
C ASN A 551 22.63 -5.32 -23.48
N PRO A 552 23.30 -4.55 -22.62
CA PRO A 552 22.92 -4.48 -21.21
C PRO A 552 21.54 -3.83 -21.04
N VAL A 553 20.64 -4.46 -20.30
CA VAL A 553 19.33 -3.90 -19.95
C VAL A 553 19.50 -2.87 -18.84
N LEU A 554 19.43 -1.60 -19.19
CA LEU A 554 19.47 -0.50 -18.21
C LEU A 554 18.06 -0.27 -17.61
N PRO A 555 17.94 -0.09 -16.30
CA PRO A 555 16.64 0.21 -15.68
C PRO A 555 16.17 1.62 -16.08
N GLY A 556 14.87 1.78 -16.33
CA GLY A 556 14.24 3.08 -16.49
C GLY A 556 14.15 3.83 -15.16
N ALA A 557 14.03 5.16 -15.20
CA ALA A 557 13.85 5.96 -13.98
C ALA A 557 12.60 5.56 -13.19
N PHE A 558 11.55 5.11 -13.86
CA PHE A 558 10.33 4.63 -13.22
C PHE A 558 10.52 3.29 -12.51
N ASP A 559 11.40 2.42 -13.02
CA ASP A 559 11.69 1.13 -12.41
C ASP A 559 12.33 1.29 -11.01
N GLU A 560 13.15 2.34 -10.81
CA GLU A 560 13.75 2.64 -9.51
C GLU A 560 12.69 2.91 -8.44
N TYR A 561 11.60 3.62 -8.76
CA TYR A 561 10.49 3.87 -7.84
C TYR A 561 9.67 2.61 -7.59
N LEU A 562 9.38 1.82 -8.61
CA LEU A 562 8.68 0.55 -8.45
C LEU A 562 9.45 -0.42 -7.55
N ASP A 563 10.77 -0.46 -7.69
CA ASP A 563 11.64 -1.28 -6.85
C ASP A 563 11.59 -0.84 -5.37
N VAL A 564 11.49 0.46 -5.09
CA VAL A 564 11.35 0.97 -3.71
C VAL A 564 9.98 0.63 -3.13
N VAL A 565 8.92 0.77 -3.92
CA VAL A 565 7.57 0.34 -3.51
C VAL A 565 7.55 -1.16 -3.22
N ALA A 566 8.22 -1.96 -4.06
CA ALA A 566 8.35 -3.40 -3.86
C ALA A 566 9.12 -3.74 -2.58
N LEU A 567 10.19 -3.01 -2.28
CA LEU A 567 10.95 -3.16 -1.05
C LEU A 567 10.09 -2.83 0.18
N PHE A 568 9.44 -1.66 0.16
CA PHE A 568 8.54 -1.25 1.24
C PHE A 568 7.45 -2.29 1.50
N TRP A 569 6.81 -2.77 0.43
CA TRP A 569 5.78 -3.80 0.51
C TRP A 569 6.32 -5.11 1.11
N GLY A 570 7.49 -5.55 0.65
CA GLY A 570 8.14 -6.76 1.14
C GLY A 570 8.56 -6.68 2.62
N GLU A 571 9.16 -5.58 3.05
CA GLU A 571 9.64 -5.43 4.42
C GLU A 571 8.54 -5.05 5.42
N TRP A 572 7.68 -4.08 5.05
CA TRP A 572 6.75 -3.47 5.99
C TRP A 572 5.34 -4.05 5.97
N VAL A 573 5.00 -4.84 4.95
CA VAL A 573 3.68 -5.47 4.86
C VAL A 573 3.78 -6.99 4.95
N ILE A 574 4.62 -7.62 4.11
CA ILE A 574 4.74 -9.09 4.05
C ILE A 574 5.56 -9.64 5.21
N ASN A 575 6.75 -9.08 5.43
CA ASN A 575 7.70 -9.55 6.45
C ASN A 575 7.59 -8.82 7.79
N TYR A 576 6.56 -8.00 7.96
CA TYR A 576 6.31 -7.29 9.20
C TYR A 576 5.97 -8.25 10.32
N ASP A 577 6.97 -8.62 11.12
CA ASP A 577 6.89 -9.56 12.23
C ASP A 577 7.09 -8.85 13.59
N PHE A 578 7.02 -9.62 14.67
CA PHE A 578 7.24 -9.13 16.03
C PHE A 578 8.57 -8.38 16.23
N ALA A 579 9.61 -8.72 15.45
CA ALA A 579 10.90 -8.02 15.54
C ALA A 579 10.86 -6.64 14.87
N HIS A 580 10.13 -6.51 13.77
CA HIS A 580 9.87 -5.22 13.15
C HIS A 580 9.00 -4.35 14.05
N GLN A 581 7.99 -4.95 14.70
CA GLN A 581 7.19 -4.27 15.74
C GLN A 581 8.05 -3.77 16.88
N GLY A 582 8.96 -4.59 17.39
CA GLY A 582 9.87 -4.19 18.46
C GLY A 582 10.88 -3.10 18.05
N ARG A 583 11.30 -3.05 16.80
CA ARG A 583 12.14 -1.94 16.28
C ARG A 583 11.33 -0.66 16.17
N LEU A 584 10.18 -0.73 15.54
CA LEU A 584 9.27 0.41 15.39
C LEU A 584 8.87 0.99 16.75
N ALA A 585 8.53 0.13 17.71
CA ALA A 585 8.20 0.55 19.07
C ALA A 585 9.36 1.29 19.76
N ARG A 586 10.60 0.82 19.60
CA ARG A 586 11.79 1.50 20.15
C ARG A 586 12.08 2.83 19.47
N GLU A 587 11.87 2.93 18.16
CA GLU A 587 12.02 4.20 17.43
C GLU A 587 10.97 5.21 17.86
N ILE A 588 9.69 4.79 17.93
CA ILE A 588 8.59 5.62 18.43
C ILE A 588 8.83 6.04 19.89
N GLU A 589 9.34 5.13 20.74
CA GLU A 589 9.67 5.45 22.12
C GLU A 589 10.81 6.50 22.22
N LYS A 590 11.84 6.35 21.39
CA LYS A 590 12.95 7.32 21.33
C LYS A 590 12.46 8.70 20.88
N ASP A 591 11.69 8.73 19.80
CA ASP A 591 11.11 9.98 19.25
C ASP A 591 10.07 10.58 20.21
N SER A 592 9.28 9.73 20.87
CA SER A 592 8.32 10.15 21.90
C SER A 592 9.00 10.77 23.10
N ARG A 593 10.10 10.21 23.59
CA ARG A 593 10.90 10.78 24.67
C ARG A 593 11.50 12.14 24.27
N GLN A 594 12.02 12.27 23.07
CA GLN A 594 12.50 13.54 22.53
C GLN A 594 11.36 14.56 22.42
N PHE A 595 10.22 14.18 21.84
CA PHE A 595 9.03 15.02 21.75
C PHE A 595 8.53 15.46 23.14
N GLN A 596 8.49 14.55 24.10
CA GLN A 596 8.09 14.84 25.48
C GLN A 596 9.04 15.85 26.15
N GLN A 597 10.35 15.72 25.94
CA GLN A 597 11.34 16.67 26.44
C GLN A 597 11.20 18.05 25.79
N ASP A 598 11.02 18.10 24.46
CA ASP A 598 10.80 19.34 23.73
C ASP A 598 9.48 20.01 24.12
N PHE A 599 8.44 19.21 24.31
CA PHE A 599 7.12 19.67 24.74
C PHE A 599 7.18 20.26 26.16
N GLN A 600 7.84 19.57 27.10
CA GLN A 600 8.06 20.09 28.45
C GLN A 600 8.86 21.40 28.43
N GLN A 601 9.92 21.49 27.62
CA GLN A 601 10.69 22.73 27.48
C GLN A 601 9.85 23.89 26.90
N ARG A 602 8.91 23.59 25.96
CA ARG A 602 7.99 24.60 25.41
C ARG A 602 6.99 25.07 26.47
N ILE A 603 6.42 24.13 27.25
CA ILE A 603 5.53 24.46 28.37
C ILE A 603 6.24 25.32 29.40
N HIS A 604 7.46 24.96 29.80
CA HIS A 604 8.21 25.78 30.76
C HIS A 604 8.61 27.16 30.23
N ARG A 605 8.85 27.29 28.92
CA ARG A 605 9.02 28.62 28.28
C ARG A 605 7.74 29.43 28.30
N PHE A 606 6.62 28.79 27.96
CA PHE A 606 5.30 29.43 28.02
C PHE A 606 4.92 29.86 29.43
N GLN A 607 5.09 28.97 30.41
CA GLN A 607 4.84 29.30 31.83
C GLN A 607 5.67 30.50 32.30
N ARG A 608 6.97 30.53 31.99
CA ARG A 608 7.84 31.67 32.32
C ARG A 608 7.42 32.97 31.64
N GLN A 609 6.88 32.89 30.42
CA GLN A 609 6.34 34.07 29.73
C GLN A 609 5.02 34.51 30.34
N ALA A 610 4.12 33.58 30.66
CA ALA A 610 2.85 33.87 31.34
C ALA A 610 3.06 34.49 32.71
N ILE A 611 3.97 33.97 33.51
CA ILE A 611 4.33 34.52 34.83
C ILE A 611 4.89 35.94 34.66
N ARG A 612 5.80 36.18 33.71
CA ARG A 612 6.32 37.54 33.44
C ARG A 612 5.24 38.49 32.99
N LEU A 613 4.26 38.02 32.22
CA LEU A 613 3.12 38.82 31.79
C LEU A 613 2.21 39.12 32.99
N ALA A 614 1.94 38.15 33.85
CA ALA A 614 1.15 38.31 35.07
C ALA A 614 1.79 39.38 35.98
N TYR A 615 3.09 39.32 36.25
CA TYR A 615 3.77 40.35 37.02
C TYR A 615 3.74 41.77 36.38
N ARG A 616 3.78 41.86 35.04
CA ARG A 616 3.57 43.14 34.35
C ARG A 616 2.15 43.69 34.52
N ILE A 617 1.16 42.80 34.40
CA ILE A 617 -0.25 43.15 34.58
C ILE A 617 -0.48 43.59 36.05
N GLU A 618 0.05 42.83 37.00
CA GLU A 618 -0.04 43.17 38.43
C GLU A 618 0.60 44.53 38.74
N GLY A 619 1.82 44.79 38.23
CA GLY A 619 2.46 46.07 38.33
C GLY A 619 1.70 47.22 37.73
N TRP A 620 1.07 47.01 36.59
CA TRP A 620 0.20 47.98 35.93
C TRP A 620 -1.10 48.21 36.72
N LEU A 621 -1.73 47.15 37.22
CA LEU A 621 -2.94 47.23 38.06
C LEU A 621 -2.65 47.99 39.36
N MET A 622 -1.51 47.76 39.98
CA MET A 622 -1.12 48.43 41.20
C MET A 622 -0.77 49.92 40.99
N SER A 623 -0.20 50.28 39.85
CA SER A 623 0.11 51.67 39.52
C SER A 623 -1.13 52.47 39.10
N HIS A 624 -2.23 51.80 38.63
CA HIS A 624 -3.45 52.44 38.15
C HIS A 624 -4.69 52.09 38.99
N LYS A 625 -4.56 51.94 40.29
CA LYS A 625 -5.62 51.48 41.23
C LYS A 625 -6.96 52.23 41.07
N LEU A 626 -6.91 53.56 40.91
CA LEU A 626 -8.13 54.38 40.72
C LEU A 626 -8.83 54.08 39.40
N LEU A 627 -8.08 53.90 38.33
CA LEU A 627 -8.65 53.57 37.01
C LEU A 627 -9.30 52.18 37.03
N VAL A 628 -8.65 51.20 37.64
CA VAL A 628 -9.16 49.82 37.79
C VAL A 628 -10.43 49.82 38.62
N LEU A 629 -10.51 50.57 39.75
CA LEU A 629 -11.68 50.73 40.56
C LEU A 629 -12.85 51.36 39.76
N LEU A 630 -12.57 52.35 38.95
CA LEU A 630 -13.58 52.98 38.08
C LEU A 630 -14.11 52.02 37.01
N ILE A 631 -13.23 51.22 36.41
CA ILE A 631 -13.65 50.23 35.42
C ILE A 631 -14.47 49.12 36.07
N MET A 632 -14.03 48.60 37.25
CA MET A 632 -14.79 47.62 38.02
C MET A 632 -16.16 48.12 38.45
N ALA A 633 -16.23 49.35 38.90
CA ALA A 633 -17.50 50.00 39.27
C ALA A 633 -18.42 50.15 38.03
N GLY A 634 -17.86 50.49 36.87
CA GLY A 634 -18.58 50.54 35.60
C GLY A 634 -19.10 49.19 35.13
N ILE A 635 -18.30 48.14 35.24
CA ILE A 635 -18.70 46.75 34.90
C ILE A 635 -19.78 46.27 35.88
N LEU A 636 -19.60 46.50 37.19
CA LEU A 636 -20.62 46.14 38.22
C LEU A 636 -21.93 46.87 37.97
N PHE A 637 -21.87 48.17 37.65
CA PHE A 637 -23.05 48.94 37.30
C PHE A 637 -23.74 48.37 36.03
N ALA A 638 -22.98 48.02 35.01
CA ALA A 638 -23.49 47.41 33.79
C ALA A 638 -24.13 46.03 34.05
N LEU A 639 -23.52 45.18 34.91
CA LEU A 639 -24.06 43.88 35.30
C LEU A 639 -25.35 44.02 36.11
N VAL A 640 -25.40 44.93 37.10
CA VAL A 640 -26.62 45.22 37.86
C VAL A 640 -27.74 45.81 37.00
N ALA A 641 -27.37 46.63 36.01
CA ALA A 641 -28.33 47.15 35.03
C ALA A 641 -28.87 46.05 34.10
N ALA A 642 -28.02 45.06 33.71
CA ALA A 642 -28.44 43.90 32.93
C ALA A 642 -29.34 42.95 33.73
N GLU A 643 -29.05 42.71 35.00
CA GLU A 643 -29.82 41.81 35.89
C GLU A 643 -31.23 42.40 36.23
N LYS A 644 -31.36 43.71 36.24
CA LYS A 644 -32.69 44.38 36.41
C LYS A 644 -33.52 44.43 35.12
N GLY A 645 -33.18 43.67 34.10
CA GLY A 645 -34.10 43.32 33.00
C GLY A 645 -34.19 44.31 31.87
N GLY A 646 -33.11 45.01 31.54
CA GLY A 646 -33.14 45.89 30.40
C GLY A 646 -32.03 45.60 29.40
N SER A 647 -32.37 45.05 28.22
CA SER A 647 -31.43 45.08 27.07
C SER A 647 -31.06 46.54 26.76
N ILE A 648 -29.89 46.76 26.21
CA ILE A 648 -29.46 48.13 25.76
C ILE A 648 -30.54 48.77 24.89
N ALA A 649 -31.30 47.98 24.14
CA ALA A 649 -32.45 48.41 23.36
C ALA A 649 -33.61 48.92 24.24
N GLU A 650 -33.89 48.30 25.41
CA GLU A 650 -34.90 48.75 26.37
C GLU A 650 -34.49 50.04 27.06
N LEU A 651 -33.23 50.18 27.47
CA LEU A 651 -32.71 51.44 28.04
C LEU A 651 -32.77 52.59 27.02
N ARG A 652 -32.43 52.31 25.77
CA ARG A 652 -32.51 53.27 24.66
C ARG A 652 -33.99 53.63 24.35
N PHE A 653 -34.89 52.67 24.42
CA PHE A 653 -36.33 52.83 24.24
C PHE A 653 -36.92 53.63 25.41
N LEU A 654 -36.57 53.35 26.67
CA LEU A 654 -37.00 54.06 27.87
C LEU A 654 -36.54 55.51 27.85
N TRP A 655 -35.30 55.77 27.42
CA TRP A 655 -34.77 57.12 27.27
C TRP A 655 -35.51 57.88 26.17
N THR A 656 -35.76 57.29 25.01
CA THR A 656 -36.54 57.93 23.93
C THR A 656 -38.00 58.12 24.32
N TRP A 657 -38.57 57.21 25.07
CA TRP A 657 -39.93 57.32 25.59
C TRP A 657 -40.10 58.47 26.59
N LYS A 658 -39.14 58.69 27.44
CA LYS A 658 -39.23 59.71 28.51
C LYS A 658 -38.86 61.13 28.08
N PHE A 659 -37.89 61.26 27.22
CA PHE A 659 -37.26 62.54 26.92
C PHE A 659 -37.47 63.11 25.48
N ARG A 660 -37.89 62.28 24.48
CA ARG A 660 -38.13 62.74 23.11
C ARG A 660 -39.65 62.94 22.88
N ARG A 661 -40.07 64.23 22.71
CA ARG A 661 -41.49 64.62 22.42
C ARG A 661 -41.83 64.58 20.93
N ARG A 662 -40.92 64.21 20.01
CA ARG A 662 -41.20 64.17 18.57
C ARG A 662 -41.96 62.91 18.17
N ASP A 663 -43.07 63.09 17.46
CA ASP A 663 -43.86 61.99 16.93
C ASP A 663 -43.13 61.29 15.82
N ARG A 664 -42.99 59.93 15.92
CA ARG A 664 -42.34 59.10 14.92
C ARG A 664 -43.09 57.76 14.78
N ALA A 665 -42.96 57.13 13.60
CA ALA A 665 -43.37 55.78 13.39
C ALA A 665 -42.50 54.77 14.21
N LEU A 666 -43.13 53.79 14.84
CA LEU A 666 -42.47 52.75 15.61
C LEU A 666 -42.02 51.61 14.71
N THR A 667 -40.88 50.99 15.06
CA THR A 667 -40.46 49.75 14.45
C THR A 667 -41.20 48.55 15.00
N PRO A 668 -41.27 47.40 14.28
CA PRO A 668 -41.92 46.19 14.80
C PRO A 668 -41.34 45.66 16.10
N GLN A 669 -40.03 45.92 16.37
CA GLN A 669 -39.38 45.55 17.63
C GLN A 669 -39.84 46.44 18.80
N GLU A 670 -39.93 47.76 18.55
CA GLU A 670 -40.44 48.72 19.54
C GLU A 670 -41.93 48.50 19.84
N ALA A 671 -42.71 47.99 18.88
CA ALA A 671 -44.09 47.56 19.08
C ALA A 671 -44.22 46.50 20.17
N THR A 672 -43.30 45.49 20.14
CA THR A 672 -43.29 44.40 21.13
C THR A 672 -42.99 44.94 22.55
N LEU A 673 -42.01 45.86 22.67
CA LEU A 673 -41.68 46.51 23.94
C LEU A 673 -42.84 47.35 24.46
N THR A 674 -43.54 48.08 23.56
CA THR A 674 -44.70 48.87 23.86
C THR A 674 -45.87 47.99 24.35
N TYR A 675 -46.11 46.85 23.69
CA TYR A 675 -47.10 45.85 24.10
C TYR A 675 -46.78 45.24 25.47
N GLY A 676 -45.52 44.94 25.74
CA GLY A 676 -45.07 44.47 27.03
C GLY A 676 -45.39 45.49 28.18
N ARG A 677 -45.25 46.77 27.85
CA ARG A 677 -45.62 47.88 28.79
C ARG A 677 -47.15 47.99 28.99
N PHE A 678 -47.93 47.85 27.95
CA PHE A 678 -49.38 47.77 27.99
C PHE A 678 -49.86 46.61 28.88
N LEU A 679 -49.31 45.40 28.73
CA LEU A 679 -49.63 44.26 29.57
C LEU A 679 -49.31 44.53 31.07
N ARG A 680 -48.13 45.15 31.35
CA ARG A 680 -47.74 45.53 32.72
C ARG A 680 -48.68 46.56 33.33
N THR A 681 -49.18 47.48 32.51
CA THR A 681 -50.18 48.48 32.99
C THR A 681 -51.52 47.82 33.35
N LEU A 682 -51.99 46.88 32.51
CA LEU A 682 -53.21 46.12 32.76
C LEU A 682 -53.05 45.16 33.97
N GLN A 683 -51.86 44.56 34.12
CA GLN A 683 -51.54 43.67 35.23
C GLN A 683 -51.57 44.39 36.56
N ARG A 684 -51.17 45.66 36.64
CA ARG A 684 -51.27 46.51 37.83
C ARG A 684 -52.73 46.85 38.20
N LYS A 685 -53.65 46.72 37.23
CA LYS A 685 -55.08 46.85 37.40
C LYS A 685 -55.79 45.49 37.60
N GLY A 686 -55.02 44.40 37.82
CA GLY A 686 -55.57 43.08 38.12
C GLY A 686 -55.86 42.20 36.92
N TYR A 687 -55.61 42.66 35.66
CA TYR A 687 -55.90 41.91 34.46
C TYR A 687 -54.65 41.23 33.95
N ARG A 688 -54.60 39.88 33.93
CA ARG A 688 -53.45 39.12 33.50
C ARG A 688 -53.75 38.33 32.22
N LYS A 689 -52.95 38.51 31.18
CA LYS A 689 -52.99 37.71 29.94
C LYS A 689 -52.46 36.30 30.20
N LEU A 690 -53.21 35.27 29.83
CA LEU A 690 -52.70 33.89 29.86
C LEU A 690 -51.67 33.63 28.77
N PRO A 691 -50.68 32.74 29.00
CA PRO A 691 -49.64 32.43 27.99
C PRO A 691 -50.18 31.97 26.64
N ALA A 692 -51.26 31.23 26.63
CA ALA A 692 -51.88 30.68 25.41
C ALA A 692 -52.83 31.65 24.69
N GLN A 693 -53.21 32.80 25.28
CA GLN A 693 -54.07 33.76 24.63
C GLN A 693 -53.32 34.59 23.59
N THR A 694 -53.94 34.83 22.46
CA THR A 694 -53.47 35.81 21.49
C THR A 694 -53.74 37.25 22.00
N PRO A 695 -53.04 38.28 21.47
CA PRO A 695 -53.32 39.67 21.82
C PRO A 695 -54.79 40.06 21.58
N ARG A 696 -55.42 39.53 20.53
CA ARG A 696 -56.80 39.81 20.14
C ARG A 696 -57.77 39.14 21.10
N GLU A 697 -57.61 37.91 21.47
CA GLU A 697 -58.43 37.19 22.43
C GLU A 697 -58.36 37.84 23.79
N PHE A 698 -57.18 38.27 24.23
CA PHE A 698 -57.04 39.04 25.48
C PHE A 698 -57.75 40.36 25.41
N ALA A 699 -57.73 41.09 24.32
CA ALA A 699 -58.45 42.35 24.20
C ALA A 699 -59.97 42.14 24.18
N LEU A 700 -60.47 41.07 23.59
CA LEU A 700 -61.90 40.71 23.56
C LEU A 700 -62.47 40.41 24.99
N SER A 701 -61.64 39.97 25.93
CA SER A 701 -62.05 39.69 27.29
C SER A 701 -62.46 40.98 28.06
N PHE A 702 -62.19 42.17 27.52
CA PHE A 702 -62.52 43.45 28.10
C PHE A 702 -63.87 44.00 27.58
N VAL A 703 -64.55 43.27 26.67
CA VAL A 703 -65.87 43.70 26.16
C VAL A 703 -66.85 43.79 27.32
N GLY A 704 -67.49 44.93 27.44
CA GLY A 704 -68.40 45.26 28.59
C GLY A 704 -67.74 45.99 29.76
N THR A 705 -66.40 46.20 29.71
CA THR A 705 -65.71 47.02 30.76
C THR A 705 -65.48 48.46 30.28
N PRO A 706 -65.26 49.43 31.18
CA PRO A 706 -64.91 50.80 30.78
C PRO A 706 -63.61 50.93 30.01
N LEU A 707 -62.76 49.91 30.06
CA LEU A 707 -61.48 49.84 29.33
C LEU A 707 -61.58 49.21 27.91
N SER A 708 -62.77 48.66 27.57
CA SER A 708 -62.98 47.92 26.33
C SER A 708 -62.45 48.61 25.07
N TRP A 709 -62.90 49.88 24.89
CA TRP A 709 -62.48 50.60 23.68
C TRP A 709 -60.94 50.84 23.61
N ALA A 710 -60.35 51.28 24.73
CA ALA A 710 -58.93 51.63 24.77
C ALA A 710 -58.03 50.38 24.57
N VAL A 711 -58.42 49.24 25.16
CA VAL A 711 -57.68 47.94 25.05
C VAL A 711 -57.82 47.36 23.65
N LEU A 712 -59.02 47.39 23.06
CA LEU A 712 -59.22 46.86 21.68
C LEU A 712 -58.49 47.72 20.64
N GLU A 713 -58.58 49.09 20.79
CA GLU A 713 -57.92 49.99 19.85
C GLU A 713 -56.36 49.88 19.97
N PHE A 714 -55.85 49.81 21.21
CA PHE A 714 -54.40 49.58 21.41
C PHE A 714 -53.94 48.27 20.77
N THR A 715 -54.67 47.17 20.93
CA THR A 715 -54.35 45.87 20.39
C THR A 715 -54.48 45.84 18.88
N ARG A 716 -55.49 46.57 18.32
CA ARG A 716 -55.63 46.73 16.87
C ARG A 716 -54.39 47.42 16.25
N LEU A 717 -53.98 48.54 16.86
CA LEU A 717 -52.78 49.28 16.42
C LEU A 717 -51.49 48.50 16.59
N TYR A 718 -51.37 47.73 17.68
CA TYR A 718 -50.23 46.84 17.89
C TYR A 718 -50.14 45.74 16.79
N ASN A 719 -51.25 45.09 16.51
CA ASN A 719 -51.29 44.06 15.47
C ASN A 719 -51.02 44.63 14.07
N ALA A 720 -51.55 45.81 13.73
CA ALA A 720 -51.28 46.49 12.49
C ALA A 720 -49.81 46.86 12.31
N LEU A 721 -49.14 47.29 13.42
CA LEU A 721 -47.72 47.62 13.41
C LEU A 721 -46.83 46.37 13.40
N ARG A 722 -47.17 45.36 14.18
CA ARG A 722 -46.31 44.16 14.33
C ARG A 722 -46.39 43.21 13.15
N PHE A 723 -47.59 43.03 12.63
CA PHE A 723 -47.87 42.02 11.57
C PHE A 723 -48.28 42.60 10.22
N GLY A 724 -48.89 43.82 10.23
CA GLY A 724 -49.39 44.48 9.02
C GLY A 724 -48.46 45.56 8.44
N GLN A 725 -47.31 45.81 9.05
CA GLN A 725 -46.32 46.85 8.68
C GLN A 725 -46.93 48.27 8.49
N ALA A 726 -48.08 48.54 9.09
CA ALA A 726 -48.71 49.82 8.98
C ALA A 726 -48.00 50.87 9.91
N PRO A 727 -47.69 52.08 9.44
CA PRO A 727 -47.04 53.06 10.28
C PRO A 727 -48.01 53.58 11.37
N VAL A 728 -47.64 53.32 12.63
CA VAL A 728 -48.39 53.79 13.81
C VAL A 728 -47.53 54.77 14.59
N SER A 729 -48.11 55.91 14.95
CA SER A 729 -47.45 56.96 15.71
C SER A 729 -47.25 56.58 17.20
N LEU A 730 -46.02 56.82 17.69
CA LEU A 730 -45.71 56.64 19.13
C LEU A 730 -46.64 57.43 20.02
N ALA A 731 -47.00 58.70 19.64
CA ALA A 731 -47.87 59.56 20.42
C ALA A 731 -49.25 58.97 20.61
N ARG A 732 -49.81 58.29 19.58
CA ARG A 732 -51.15 57.67 19.64
C ARG A 732 -51.21 56.50 20.63
N LEU A 733 -50.18 55.60 20.55
CA LEU A 733 -50.07 54.46 21.49
C LEU A 733 -49.83 54.93 22.96
N ARG A 734 -49.06 56.00 23.12
CA ARG A 734 -48.80 56.60 24.41
C ARG A 734 -50.08 57.21 25.03
N ALA A 735 -50.86 57.98 24.26
CA ALA A 735 -52.14 58.54 24.73
C ALA A 735 -53.13 57.45 25.16
N LEU A 736 -53.19 56.33 24.41
CA LEU A 736 -54.03 55.18 24.79
C LEU A 736 -53.55 54.51 26.09
N LEU A 737 -52.23 54.37 26.29
CA LEU A 737 -51.62 53.81 27.50
C LEU A 737 -51.91 54.74 28.74
N GLU A 738 -51.78 56.02 28.58
CA GLU A 738 -52.06 56.99 29.60
C GLU A 738 -53.59 56.99 29.99
N ASN A 739 -54.44 56.86 28.98
CA ASN A 739 -55.87 56.71 29.17
C ASN A 739 -56.24 55.43 29.97
N ILE A 740 -55.58 54.30 29.57
CA ILE A 740 -55.76 53.05 30.32
C ILE A 740 -55.22 53.16 31.75
N ALA A 741 -54.08 53.85 31.95
CA ALA A 741 -53.48 54.03 33.28
C ALA A 741 -54.34 54.87 34.18
N ASN A 742 -54.93 55.95 33.65
CA ASN A 742 -55.72 56.94 34.41
C ASN A 742 -57.22 56.61 34.58
N SER A 743 -57.71 55.65 33.82
CA SER A 743 -59.12 55.20 33.96
C SER A 743 -59.35 54.67 35.39
N LYS A 744 -60.29 55.27 36.11
CA LYS A 744 -60.75 54.73 37.42
C LYS A 744 -61.43 53.39 37.16
N GLN A 745 -61.21 52.41 38.06
CA GLN A 745 -61.92 51.15 38.08
C GLN A 745 -63.39 51.28 38.14
#